data_0f0248cb44456c64fc7b26601838e2ae
#
_entry.id   0f0248cb44456c64fc7b26601838e2ae
#
_cell.length_a   1.000
_cell.length_b   1.000
_cell.length_c   1.000
_cell.angle_alpha   90.00
_cell.angle_beta   90.00
_cell.angle_gamma   90.00
#
_symmetry.space_group_name_H-M   'P 1'
#
loop_
_entity.id
_entity.type
_entity.pdbx_description
1 polymer ?
#
loop_
_entity_poly.entity_id
_entity_poly.type
_entity_poly.pdbx_seq_one_letter_code
_entity_poly.pdbx_strand_id
1 'polypeptide(L)'
;MSDYRVRHFDEALKIMKDAGVEPLDSPGANHPALAHALAKDLIEQMTLREKAHMLSGHWAMLNGLLHGRVYNYDPIAGGGCRRLGIPPLLFSDGPRGVVMKSATCFPTSNLRAAAFDASLEEEIGEAIAKECIALGANYFAGVCVNLLRHPAWGRAQEAYGEDQFLTGKYGAALTRGLQKYGVISCPKHFYMNSIENLRFSVSADADEETLRDVYLYHFEECFKAGAGSVMSAYNKVNGVYCGESKAVFDHLKTLGFEGFSISDFVWGVHDGPESVRAGLDVEMPMTLKRGLGLIAAVKRGRLDEALLDARCESIIATMLRFQNVYRAQSFSKDVVCCKAHTDLARKAMEKGAVLLKNNGVLPLTDTSAGIVLTGRFANEKVIGDHGSSSVHPPYVTTPFEGFSKVYKNTVLVTGDTLADDGKAADGADVIVAVVGNDYRDEGEFVTNSNPKLVTGGDRRSLRLHKEDADLIHALKQRGKPLVVIFYSGSAVITNDWADDADAILYAGYPGMEGANALADIVCGKVNPSGKLPFTVAQTEKDYPPFPYTDEKNQHVAYGYYHGYALFDREGKKAEYPFGFGLSYTAFAYGDASAKDRGGEIAVSCKIKNTGECAGEETMLVFAGSNLPGKPHKLLKGFGRVALAPGEEKVCTVTIAKEDLRLYDRESDSMLIPADVTLYVGRNAADAENTVLKPE
;
A
#
# COMPACT_ATOMS: atom_id res chain seq x y z
N MET A 1 37.36 -12.00 -16.24
CA MET A 1 36.49 -10.88 -16.63
C MET A 1 37.21 -10.14 -17.72
N SER A 2 36.64 -10.03 -18.92
CA SER A 2 37.23 -9.29 -20.04
C SER A 2 37.28 -7.80 -19.66
N ASP A 3 38.41 -7.14 -19.93
CA ASP A 3 38.62 -5.70 -19.74
C ASP A 3 37.74 -4.90 -20.73
N TYR A 4 36.44 -4.82 -20.43
CA TYR A 4 35.53 -3.93 -21.18
C TYR A 4 35.71 -2.51 -20.62
N ARG A 5 36.37 -1.62 -21.32
CA ARG A 5 36.30 -0.18 -21.04
C ARG A 5 35.21 0.44 -21.88
N VAL A 6 33.96 0.52 -21.31
CA VAL A 6 32.87 1.20 -21.98
C VAL A 6 33.02 2.72 -21.86
N ARG A 7 32.68 3.44 -22.94
CA ARG A 7 32.75 4.91 -23.00
C ARG A 7 31.40 5.60 -22.95
N HIS A 8 30.34 4.84 -23.18
CA HIS A 8 28.97 5.36 -23.30
C HIS A 8 27.97 4.36 -22.74
N PHE A 9 26.88 4.85 -22.18
CA PHE A 9 25.84 4.04 -21.54
C PHE A 9 25.21 3.01 -22.50
N ASP A 10 25.04 3.37 -23.80
CA ASP A 10 24.47 2.45 -24.79
C ASP A 10 25.41 1.28 -25.11
N GLU A 11 26.73 1.47 -24.99
CA GLU A 11 27.71 0.37 -25.12
C GLU A 11 27.55 -0.61 -23.95
N ALA A 12 27.41 -0.07 -22.72
CA ALA A 12 27.15 -0.87 -21.52
C ALA A 12 25.80 -1.62 -21.63
N LEU A 13 24.75 -0.97 -22.12
CA LEU A 13 23.44 -1.62 -22.33
C LEU A 13 23.53 -2.77 -23.35
N LYS A 14 24.33 -2.61 -24.41
CA LYS A 14 24.53 -3.68 -25.39
C LYS A 14 25.21 -4.89 -24.74
N ILE A 15 26.24 -4.68 -23.90
CA ILE A 15 26.90 -5.76 -23.16
C ILE A 15 25.91 -6.44 -22.20
N MET A 16 25.11 -5.67 -21.47
CA MET A 16 24.06 -6.21 -20.59
C MET A 16 23.06 -7.08 -21.37
N LYS A 17 22.63 -6.61 -22.56
CA LYS A 17 21.71 -7.35 -23.43
C LYS A 17 22.33 -8.64 -23.94
N ASP A 18 23.59 -8.59 -24.40
CA ASP A 18 24.31 -9.76 -24.90
C ASP A 18 24.58 -10.80 -23.78
N ALA A 19 24.63 -10.38 -22.53
CA ALA A 19 24.71 -11.23 -21.36
C ALA A 19 23.38 -11.91 -20.96
N GLY A 20 22.28 -11.59 -21.67
CA GLY A 20 20.98 -12.22 -21.44
C GLY A 20 20.16 -11.59 -20.32
N VAL A 21 20.18 -10.26 -20.19
CA VAL A 21 19.26 -9.53 -19.28
C VAL A 21 17.85 -9.66 -19.83
N GLU A 22 17.16 -10.64 -19.32
CA GLU A 22 15.74 -10.96 -19.62
C GLU A 22 14.80 -10.19 -18.67
N PRO A 23 13.46 -10.17 -18.93
CA PRO A 23 12.49 -9.56 -18.02
C PRO A 23 12.63 -10.09 -16.60
N LEU A 24 12.40 -9.23 -15.63
CA LEU A 24 12.77 -9.34 -14.22
C LEU A 24 11.98 -10.37 -13.38
N ASP A 25 11.53 -11.47 -13.96
CA ASP A 25 10.80 -12.53 -13.25
C ASP A 25 11.66 -13.28 -12.22
N SER A 26 12.97 -13.05 -12.20
CA SER A 26 13.90 -13.69 -11.26
C SER A 26 14.95 -12.71 -10.74
N PRO A 27 15.02 -12.48 -9.43
CA PRO A 27 16.00 -11.54 -8.81
C PRO A 27 17.47 -11.83 -9.11
N GLY A 28 17.82 -13.06 -9.48
CA GLY A 28 19.19 -13.46 -9.83
C GLY A 28 19.58 -13.28 -11.30
N ALA A 29 18.61 -13.06 -12.21
CA ALA A 29 18.85 -13.01 -13.65
C ALA A 29 19.42 -11.68 -14.17
N ASN A 30 19.55 -10.65 -13.32
CA ASN A 30 19.86 -9.28 -13.72
C ASN A 30 21.35 -8.93 -13.76
N HIS A 31 22.24 -9.89 -13.62
CA HIS A 31 23.70 -9.69 -13.66
C HIS A 31 24.19 -8.47 -12.85
N PRO A 32 23.87 -8.33 -11.54
CA PRO A 32 24.22 -7.12 -10.78
C PRO A 32 25.73 -6.87 -10.78
N ALA A 33 26.57 -7.90 -10.63
CA ALA A 33 28.02 -7.76 -10.66
C ALA A 33 28.54 -7.19 -11.99
N LEU A 34 27.95 -7.57 -13.13
CA LEU A 34 28.30 -7.01 -14.44
C LEU A 34 27.85 -5.55 -14.54
N ALA A 35 26.63 -5.24 -14.09
CA ALA A 35 26.11 -3.87 -14.09
C ALA A 35 26.99 -2.94 -13.24
N HIS A 36 27.43 -3.38 -12.07
CA HIS A 36 28.35 -2.64 -11.22
C HIS A 36 29.73 -2.41 -11.88
N ALA A 37 30.28 -3.44 -12.55
CA ALA A 37 31.55 -3.29 -13.27
C ALA A 37 31.46 -2.26 -14.40
N LEU A 38 30.37 -2.31 -15.20
CA LEU A 38 30.13 -1.36 -16.29
C LEU A 38 29.84 0.06 -15.77
N ALA A 39 29.16 0.18 -14.61
CA ALA A 39 28.91 1.46 -13.97
C ALA A 39 30.22 2.14 -13.54
N LYS A 40 31.19 1.40 -13.00
CA LYS A 40 32.53 1.93 -12.62
C LYS A 40 33.28 2.52 -13.80
N ASP A 41 33.29 1.85 -14.95
CA ASP A 41 33.90 2.38 -16.16
C ASP A 41 33.31 3.74 -16.60
N LEU A 42 31.98 3.90 -16.42
CA LEU A 42 31.31 5.16 -16.73
C LEU A 42 31.64 6.25 -15.70
N ILE A 43 31.71 5.89 -14.40
CA ILE A 43 32.00 6.82 -13.30
C ILE A 43 33.41 7.37 -13.39
N GLU A 44 34.41 6.57 -13.78
CA GLU A 44 35.80 7.03 -14.00
C GLU A 44 35.89 8.20 -14.99
N GLN A 45 34.92 8.32 -15.89
CA GLN A 45 34.86 9.39 -16.89
C GLN A 45 34.03 10.61 -16.41
N MET A 46 33.33 10.50 -15.29
CA MET A 46 32.47 11.59 -14.79
C MET A 46 33.30 12.64 -14.06
N THR A 47 33.02 13.90 -14.36
CA THR A 47 33.54 15.02 -13.59
C THR A 47 32.83 15.10 -12.23
N LEU A 48 33.46 15.68 -11.22
CA LEU A 48 32.86 15.93 -9.90
C LEU A 48 31.49 16.65 -10.00
N ARG A 49 31.32 17.54 -11.00
CA ARG A 49 30.06 18.23 -11.24
C ARG A 49 28.97 17.29 -11.75
N GLU A 50 29.31 16.37 -12.64
CA GLU A 50 28.37 15.35 -13.15
C GLU A 50 27.99 14.35 -12.06
N LYS A 51 28.95 13.93 -11.22
CA LYS A 51 28.67 13.09 -10.04
C LYS A 51 27.70 13.79 -9.08
N ALA A 52 27.97 15.04 -8.71
CA ALA A 52 27.08 15.80 -7.82
C ALA A 52 25.66 16.02 -8.44
N HIS A 53 25.58 16.17 -9.77
CA HIS A 53 24.31 16.27 -10.49
C HIS A 53 23.54 14.93 -10.50
N MET A 54 24.23 13.80 -10.68
CA MET A 54 23.63 12.46 -10.63
C MET A 54 22.91 12.18 -9.32
N LEU A 55 23.40 12.77 -8.20
CA LEU A 55 22.88 12.53 -6.86
C LEU A 55 21.73 13.49 -6.47
N SER A 56 21.09 14.16 -7.42
CA SER A 56 20.06 15.18 -7.12
C SER A 56 18.96 15.23 -8.17
N GLY A 57 17.77 15.60 -7.72
CA GLY A 57 16.64 15.94 -8.60
C GLY A 57 16.85 17.25 -9.36
N HIS A 58 16.02 17.48 -10.37
CA HIS A 58 16.08 18.63 -11.26
C HIS A 58 15.06 19.71 -10.86
N TRP A 59 15.35 20.99 -11.15
CA TRP A 59 14.45 22.12 -10.92
C TRP A 59 13.20 22.14 -11.81
N ALA A 60 13.02 21.17 -12.71
CA ALA A 60 11.90 21.13 -13.66
C ALA A 60 10.51 21.10 -12.97
N MET A 61 10.40 20.48 -11.82
CA MET A 61 9.14 20.46 -11.04
C MET A 61 8.73 21.88 -10.61
N LEU A 62 9.66 22.68 -10.07
CA LEU A 62 9.38 24.04 -9.65
C LEU A 62 8.95 24.91 -10.84
N ASN A 63 9.58 24.73 -12.01
CA ASN A 63 9.17 25.43 -13.22
C ASN A 63 7.74 25.06 -13.64
N GLY A 64 7.33 23.79 -13.52
CA GLY A 64 5.95 23.35 -13.75
C GLY A 64 4.96 24.03 -12.81
N LEU A 65 5.24 24.04 -11.50
CA LEU A 65 4.40 24.70 -10.49
C LEU A 65 4.28 26.22 -10.72
N LEU A 66 5.36 26.89 -11.11
CA LEU A 66 5.34 28.32 -11.47
C LEU A 66 4.47 28.62 -12.69
N HIS A 67 4.25 27.64 -13.58
CA HIS A 67 3.34 27.73 -14.72
C HIS A 67 1.93 27.17 -14.43
N GLY A 68 1.55 27.03 -13.15
CA GLY A 68 0.22 26.61 -12.73
C GLY A 68 -0.09 25.10 -12.95
N ARG A 69 0.92 24.26 -13.18
CA ARG A 69 0.73 22.80 -13.25
C ARG A 69 0.63 22.22 -11.84
N VAL A 70 -0.20 21.20 -11.70
CA VAL A 70 -0.31 20.45 -10.44
C VAL A 70 0.95 19.62 -10.17
N TYR A 71 1.11 19.16 -8.92
CA TYR A 71 2.19 18.25 -8.53
C TYR A 71 2.28 17.06 -9.49
N ASN A 72 3.51 16.72 -9.91
CA ASN A 72 3.83 15.56 -10.76
C ASN A 72 2.95 15.44 -12.05
N TYR A 73 2.50 16.56 -12.60
CA TYR A 73 1.75 16.55 -13.88
C TYR A 73 2.57 15.97 -15.05
N ASP A 74 3.87 16.29 -15.10
CA ASP A 74 4.86 15.65 -15.97
C ASP A 74 5.84 14.87 -15.08
N PRO A 75 6.59 13.87 -15.63
CA PRO A 75 7.59 13.11 -14.87
C PRO A 75 8.60 14.04 -14.17
N ILE A 76 8.87 13.79 -12.89
CA ILE A 76 9.88 14.54 -12.15
C ILE A 76 11.24 13.92 -12.45
N ALA A 77 12.15 14.70 -13.04
CA ALA A 77 13.46 14.22 -13.44
C ALA A 77 14.50 14.32 -12.32
N GLY A 78 15.37 13.32 -12.22
CA GLY A 78 16.52 13.32 -11.32
C GLY A 78 17.71 12.58 -11.90
N GLY A 79 18.92 12.99 -11.55
CA GLY A 79 20.16 12.35 -11.99
C GLY A 79 20.41 12.47 -13.50
N GLY A 80 21.08 11.45 -14.04
CA GLY A 80 21.46 11.39 -15.46
C GLY A 80 22.74 12.11 -15.81
N CYS A 81 23.39 11.69 -16.91
CA CYS A 81 24.57 12.33 -17.47
C CYS A 81 24.52 12.32 -19.00
N ARG A 82 24.11 13.45 -19.58
CA ARG A 82 23.87 13.57 -21.03
C ARG A 82 25.12 13.24 -21.85
N ARG A 83 26.29 13.66 -21.40
CA ARG A 83 27.56 13.43 -22.11
C ARG A 83 27.90 11.95 -22.26
N LEU A 84 27.57 11.15 -21.24
CA LEU A 84 27.80 9.69 -21.23
C LEU A 84 26.56 8.90 -21.65
N GLY A 85 25.47 9.55 -22.08
CA GLY A 85 24.22 8.90 -22.49
C GLY A 85 23.42 8.29 -21.37
N ILE A 86 23.74 8.56 -20.10
CA ILE A 86 23.01 8.03 -18.94
C ILE A 86 21.68 8.79 -18.82
N PRO A 87 20.53 8.10 -18.94
CA PRO A 87 19.23 8.77 -18.86
C PRO A 87 18.93 9.24 -17.43
N PRO A 88 18.05 10.26 -17.27
CA PRO A 88 17.53 10.61 -15.96
C PRO A 88 16.52 9.57 -15.46
N LEU A 89 16.31 9.54 -14.14
CA LEU A 89 15.10 8.99 -13.55
C LEU A 89 13.93 9.89 -13.95
N LEU A 90 12.82 9.29 -14.36
CA LEU A 90 11.59 9.97 -14.74
C LEU A 90 10.48 9.47 -13.82
N PHE A 91 10.33 10.16 -12.70
CA PHE A 91 9.54 9.76 -11.55
C PHE A 91 8.05 10.01 -11.75
N SER A 92 7.22 9.02 -11.39
CA SER A 92 5.81 9.17 -11.10
C SER A 92 5.52 8.71 -9.68
N ASP A 93 4.70 9.46 -8.97
CA ASP A 93 4.10 9.05 -7.71
C ASP A 93 2.82 8.22 -7.93
N GLY A 94 2.24 7.72 -6.84
CA GLY A 94 0.87 7.24 -6.76
C GLY A 94 0.63 5.80 -6.32
N PRO A 95 0.23 5.50 -5.07
CA PRO A 95 -0.14 4.14 -4.66
C PRO A 95 -1.45 3.63 -5.28
N ARG A 96 -2.29 4.51 -5.82
CA ARG A 96 -3.60 4.20 -6.43
C ARG A 96 -3.61 4.25 -7.96
N GLY A 97 -2.45 4.42 -8.58
CA GLY A 97 -2.29 4.61 -10.02
C GLY A 97 -1.33 5.75 -10.33
N VAL A 98 -1.10 6.01 -11.60
CA VAL A 98 -0.19 7.08 -12.04
C VAL A 98 -0.80 8.45 -11.74
N VAL A 99 -0.08 9.33 -11.02
CA VAL A 99 -0.60 10.68 -10.70
C VAL A 99 -0.41 11.68 -11.83
N MET A 100 0.37 11.33 -12.86
CA MET A 100 0.64 12.21 -14.00
C MET A 100 -0.57 12.36 -14.90
N LYS A 101 -0.88 13.60 -15.30
CA LYS A 101 -1.94 13.93 -16.28
C LYS A 101 -3.30 13.33 -15.88
N SER A 102 -3.82 12.41 -16.69
CA SER A 102 -5.00 11.63 -16.38
C SER A 102 -4.65 10.16 -16.48
N ALA A 103 -5.07 9.34 -15.50
CA ALA A 103 -4.73 7.93 -15.41
C ALA A 103 -5.81 7.13 -14.67
N THR A 104 -5.72 5.79 -14.71
CA THR A 104 -6.64 4.91 -14.00
C THR A 104 -6.48 5.07 -12.50
N CYS A 105 -7.56 5.40 -11.79
CA CYS A 105 -7.59 5.45 -10.34
C CYS A 105 -8.16 4.13 -9.80
N PHE A 106 -7.27 3.28 -9.31
CA PHE A 106 -7.62 2.05 -8.61
C PHE A 106 -8.14 2.33 -7.19
N PRO A 107 -8.84 1.38 -6.54
CA PRO A 107 -9.13 1.45 -5.11
C PRO A 107 -7.84 1.61 -4.28
N THR A 108 -7.97 2.15 -3.07
CA THR A 108 -6.85 2.32 -2.13
C THR A 108 -6.16 1.00 -1.79
N SER A 109 -4.89 1.07 -1.37
CA SER A 109 -4.06 -0.12 -1.16
C SER A 109 -4.64 -1.09 -0.13
N ASN A 110 -5.17 -0.57 0.98
CA ASN A 110 -5.82 -1.40 2.00
C ASN A 110 -7.08 -2.10 1.49
N LEU A 111 -7.84 -1.45 0.61
CA LEU A 111 -9.02 -2.06 0.01
C LEU A 111 -8.62 -3.15 -1.01
N ARG A 112 -7.54 -2.96 -1.76
CA ARG A 112 -6.97 -4.00 -2.61
C ARG A 112 -6.45 -5.17 -1.79
N ALA A 113 -5.78 -4.90 -0.65
CA ALA A 113 -5.33 -5.93 0.29
C ALA A 113 -6.49 -6.70 0.93
N ALA A 114 -7.65 -6.07 1.12
CA ALA A 114 -8.87 -6.75 1.60
C ALA A 114 -9.34 -7.87 0.66
N ALA A 115 -8.90 -7.90 -0.59
CA ALA A 115 -9.12 -9.02 -1.49
C ALA A 115 -8.33 -10.28 -1.11
N PHE A 116 -7.22 -10.20 -0.35
CA PHE A 116 -6.30 -11.31 -0.09
C PHE A 116 -5.91 -12.07 -1.37
N ASP A 117 -5.65 -11.30 -2.44
CA ASP A 117 -5.32 -11.79 -3.79
C ASP A 117 -4.11 -11.02 -4.33
N ALA A 118 -2.90 -11.50 -4.01
CA ALA A 118 -1.67 -10.85 -4.45
C ALA A 118 -1.47 -10.90 -5.97
N SER A 119 -2.11 -11.87 -6.67
CA SER A 119 -2.05 -11.93 -8.14
C SER A 119 -2.82 -10.77 -8.79
N LEU A 120 -3.93 -10.35 -8.18
CA LEU A 120 -4.66 -9.15 -8.60
C LEU A 120 -3.82 -7.88 -8.44
N GLU A 121 -3.03 -7.78 -7.36
CA GLU A 121 -2.13 -6.64 -7.15
C GLU A 121 -0.99 -6.61 -8.17
N GLU A 122 -0.49 -7.78 -8.61
CA GLU A 122 0.48 -7.88 -9.70
C GLU A 122 -0.11 -7.44 -11.04
N GLU A 123 -1.36 -7.86 -11.38
CA GLU A 123 -2.11 -7.37 -12.55
C GLU A 123 -2.26 -5.83 -12.53
N ILE A 124 -2.54 -5.25 -11.37
CA ILE A 124 -2.62 -3.79 -11.18
C ILE A 124 -1.26 -3.14 -11.43
N GLY A 125 -0.18 -3.73 -10.92
CA GLY A 125 1.18 -3.28 -11.17
C GLY A 125 1.54 -3.25 -12.64
N GLU A 126 1.12 -4.28 -13.41
CA GLU A 126 1.30 -4.31 -14.87
C GLU A 126 0.53 -3.18 -15.58
N ALA A 127 -0.73 -2.92 -15.16
CA ALA A 127 -1.53 -1.84 -15.71
C ALA A 127 -0.88 -0.47 -15.44
N ILE A 128 -0.44 -0.23 -14.20
CA ILE A 128 0.28 0.99 -13.81
C ILE A 128 1.58 1.15 -14.61
N ALA A 129 2.35 0.09 -14.81
CA ALA A 129 3.59 0.16 -15.60
C ALA A 129 3.34 0.59 -17.03
N LYS A 130 2.32 0.04 -17.69
CA LYS A 130 1.92 0.41 -19.04
C LYS A 130 1.52 1.89 -19.14
N GLU A 131 0.75 2.39 -18.16
CA GLU A 131 0.37 3.81 -18.10
C GLU A 131 1.57 4.71 -17.78
N CYS A 132 2.49 4.30 -16.89
CA CYS A 132 3.75 5.01 -16.66
C CYS A 132 4.54 5.22 -17.95
N ILE A 133 4.76 4.15 -18.70
CA ILE A 133 5.51 4.18 -19.98
C ILE A 133 4.80 5.08 -21.00
N ALA A 134 3.49 4.94 -21.17
CA ALA A 134 2.69 5.75 -22.08
C ALA A 134 2.71 7.25 -21.75
N LEU A 135 2.87 7.58 -20.47
CA LEU A 135 2.97 8.95 -19.95
C LEU A 135 4.40 9.46 -19.78
N GLY A 136 5.41 8.61 -20.05
CA GLY A 136 6.82 8.96 -20.12
C GLY A 136 7.61 8.79 -18.84
N ALA A 137 7.14 8.01 -17.85
CA ALA A 137 7.88 7.67 -16.63
C ALA A 137 8.58 6.31 -16.76
N ASN A 138 9.78 6.21 -16.19
CA ASN A 138 10.55 4.97 -16.06
C ASN A 138 10.73 4.52 -14.60
N TYR A 139 10.09 5.23 -13.68
CA TYR A 139 10.23 5.06 -12.24
C TYR A 139 8.90 5.33 -11.54
N PHE A 140 8.50 4.45 -10.63
CA PHE A 140 7.24 4.56 -9.90
C PHE A 140 7.43 4.43 -8.39
N ALA A 141 7.10 5.49 -7.66
CA ALA A 141 7.22 5.56 -6.19
C ALA A 141 5.86 5.39 -5.47
N GLY A 142 5.06 4.45 -5.94
CA GLY A 142 3.75 4.18 -5.37
C GLY A 142 3.66 2.88 -4.56
N VAL A 143 4.76 2.17 -4.31
CA VAL A 143 4.76 0.93 -3.53
C VAL A 143 4.82 1.28 -2.03
N CYS A 144 3.66 1.63 -1.45
CA CYS A 144 3.57 2.12 -0.09
C CYS A 144 3.36 0.97 0.89
N VAL A 145 4.42 0.60 1.62
CA VAL A 145 4.47 -0.58 2.49
C VAL A 145 4.68 -0.26 3.98
N ASN A 146 4.46 0.99 4.41
CA ASN A 146 4.43 1.26 5.85
C ASN A 146 3.25 0.52 6.49
N LEU A 147 3.41 0.05 7.73
CA LEU A 147 2.37 -0.68 8.45
C LEU A 147 1.32 0.26 9.03
N LEU A 148 0.07 -0.14 8.95
CA LEU A 148 -1.06 0.48 9.63
C LEU A 148 -0.99 0.15 11.13
N ARG A 149 -0.04 0.78 11.86
CA ARG A 149 0.15 0.56 13.29
C ARG A 149 -0.99 1.14 14.14
N HIS A 150 -1.55 2.26 13.70
CA HIS A 150 -2.68 2.93 14.36
C HIS A 150 -3.64 3.50 13.30
N PRO A 151 -4.96 3.27 13.43
CA PRO A 151 -5.93 3.71 12.42
C PRO A 151 -6.07 5.24 12.25
N ALA A 152 -5.59 6.03 13.21
CA ALA A 152 -5.59 7.49 13.08
C ALA A 152 -4.55 8.02 12.08
N TRP A 153 -3.58 7.20 11.66
CA TRP A 153 -2.59 7.62 10.67
C TRP A 153 -3.23 8.08 9.36
N GLY A 154 -2.98 9.34 8.97
CA GLY A 154 -3.65 9.97 7.84
C GLY A 154 -3.42 9.29 6.49
N ARG A 155 -2.23 8.70 6.26
CA ARG A 155 -1.90 7.97 5.02
C ARG A 155 -2.19 6.46 5.12
N ALA A 156 -2.99 6.02 6.08
CA ALA A 156 -3.40 4.63 6.22
C ALA A 156 -3.99 4.03 4.94
N GLN A 157 -4.69 4.82 4.15
CA GLN A 157 -5.27 4.43 2.86
C GLN A 157 -4.24 3.99 1.81
N GLU A 158 -2.99 4.45 1.93
CA GLU A 158 -1.91 4.09 1.02
C GLU A 158 -1.23 2.77 1.39
N ALA A 159 -1.38 2.31 2.65
CA ALA A 159 -0.82 1.07 3.16
C ALA A 159 -1.74 -0.12 2.89
N TYR A 160 -1.18 -1.34 2.91
CA TYR A 160 -1.95 -2.56 2.67
C TYR A 160 -2.66 -3.08 3.93
N GLY A 161 -2.21 -2.72 5.12
CA GLY A 161 -2.83 -3.12 6.38
C GLY A 161 -1.88 -3.12 7.57
N GLU A 162 -2.32 -3.78 8.66
CA GLU A 162 -1.56 -3.83 9.90
C GLU A 162 -0.51 -4.95 9.95
N ASP A 163 -0.64 -5.97 9.08
CA ASP A 163 0.19 -7.17 9.11
C ASP A 163 1.37 -7.07 8.14
N GLN A 164 2.58 -7.37 8.63
CA GLN A 164 3.82 -7.25 7.87
C GLN A 164 3.92 -8.29 6.74
N PHE A 165 3.37 -9.51 6.93
CA PHE A 165 3.40 -10.55 5.91
C PHE A 165 2.48 -10.19 4.74
N LEU A 166 1.23 -9.80 5.02
CA LEU A 166 0.28 -9.34 4.02
C LEU A 166 0.85 -8.16 3.23
N THR A 167 1.36 -7.14 3.95
CA THR A 167 1.97 -5.95 3.35
C THR A 167 3.17 -6.29 2.47
N GLY A 168 4.03 -7.20 2.92
CA GLY A 168 5.19 -7.66 2.16
C GLY A 168 4.80 -8.38 0.87
N LYS A 169 3.84 -9.32 0.93
CA LYS A 169 3.38 -10.06 -0.26
C LYS A 169 2.72 -9.15 -1.30
N TYR A 170 1.96 -8.13 -0.86
CA TYR A 170 1.35 -7.16 -1.77
C TYR A 170 2.37 -6.18 -2.36
N GLY A 171 3.29 -5.66 -1.54
CA GLY A 171 4.39 -4.81 -2.02
C GLY A 171 5.28 -5.53 -3.03
N ALA A 172 5.59 -6.81 -2.78
CA ALA A 172 6.33 -7.66 -3.71
C ALA A 172 5.56 -7.90 -5.02
N ALA A 173 4.25 -8.15 -4.96
CA ALA A 173 3.41 -8.35 -6.15
C ALA A 173 3.35 -7.09 -7.02
N LEU A 174 3.06 -5.91 -6.42
CA LEU A 174 3.08 -4.65 -7.13
C LEU A 174 4.45 -4.38 -7.77
N THR A 175 5.54 -4.66 -7.03
CA THR A 175 6.92 -4.54 -7.53
C THR A 175 7.15 -5.41 -8.77
N ARG A 176 6.76 -6.70 -8.75
CA ARG A 176 6.90 -7.59 -9.92
C ARG A 176 6.13 -7.08 -11.12
N GLY A 177 4.85 -6.70 -10.92
CA GLY A 177 4.00 -6.18 -12.00
C GLY A 177 4.60 -4.95 -12.68
N LEU A 178 5.12 -3.99 -11.89
CA LEU A 178 5.81 -2.79 -12.40
C LEU A 178 7.07 -3.15 -13.20
N GLN A 179 7.92 -3.98 -12.63
CA GLN A 179 9.26 -4.25 -13.15
C GLN A 179 9.27 -5.22 -14.33
N LYS A 180 8.20 -5.99 -14.55
CA LYS A 180 7.98 -6.78 -15.75
C LYS A 180 8.12 -5.96 -17.04
N TYR A 181 7.82 -4.67 -16.99
CA TYR A 181 7.94 -3.73 -18.09
C TYR A 181 9.14 -2.78 -17.97
N GLY A 182 10.03 -3.02 -17.02
CA GLY A 182 11.23 -2.22 -16.80
C GLY A 182 10.98 -0.88 -16.10
N VAL A 183 9.81 -0.64 -15.52
CA VAL A 183 9.54 0.50 -14.65
C VAL A 183 10.14 0.20 -13.28
N ILE A 184 11.09 1.01 -12.83
CA ILE A 184 11.77 0.83 -11.54
C ILE A 184 10.77 1.07 -10.41
N SER A 185 10.53 0.06 -9.56
CA SER A 185 9.69 0.19 -8.39
C SER A 185 10.46 0.80 -7.21
N CYS A 186 9.75 1.57 -6.38
CA CYS A 186 10.28 2.20 -5.19
C CYS A 186 9.37 1.97 -3.98
N PRO A 187 9.62 0.92 -3.19
CA PRO A 187 9.00 0.77 -1.87
C PRO A 187 9.26 1.97 -0.97
N LYS A 188 8.21 2.40 -0.24
CA LYS A 188 8.26 3.59 0.62
C LYS A 188 7.38 3.46 1.86
N HIS A 189 7.63 4.21 2.93
CA HIS A 189 8.80 5.06 3.20
C HIS A 189 9.70 4.32 4.18
N PHE A 190 10.96 4.12 3.87
CA PHE A 190 11.91 3.30 4.63
C PHE A 190 12.49 4.10 5.80
N TYR A 191 12.08 3.83 7.00
CA TYR A 191 11.02 3.02 7.57
C TYR A 191 10.30 3.75 8.72
N MET A 192 9.17 3.16 9.23
CA MET A 192 8.39 3.60 10.39
C MET A 192 7.70 4.98 10.22
N ASN A 193 7.30 5.34 9.01
CA ASN A 193 6.55 6.56 8.73
C ASN A 193 5.04 6.30 8.79
N SER A 194 4.47 6.25 10.01
CA SER A 194 3.05 5.98 10.26
C SER A 194 2.40 7.04 11.16
N ILE A 195 2.87 8.30 11.07
CA ILE A 195 2.35 9.49 11.74
C ILE A 195 2.52 10.68 10.78
N GLU A 196 1.44 11.37 10.42
CA GLU A 196 1.50 12.44 9.43
C GLU A 196 1.75 13.84 10.03
N ASN A 197 0.99 14.24 11.04
CA ASN A 197 1.07 15.62 11.57
C ASN A 197 2.47 15.98 12.06
N LEU A 198 3.25 15.01 12.50
CA LEU A 198 4.59 15.20 13.05
C LEU A 198 5.70 14.60 12.16
N ARG A 199 5.39 14.14 10.94
CA ARG A 199 6.30 13.37 10.08
C ARG A 199 7.67 14.02 9.85
N PHE A 200 7.77 15.35 9.91
CA PHE A 200 9.01 16.09 9.71
C PHE A 200 9.87 16.24 10.98
N SER A 201 9.39 15.80 12.14
CA SER A 201 10.11 16.03 13.41
C SER A 201 10.05 14.88 14.41
N VAL A 202 9.06 13.97 14.30
CA VAL A 202 8.88 12.83 15.21
C VAL A 202 10.06 11.87 15.13
N SER A 203 10.43 11.30 16.28
CA SER A 203 11.29 10.11 16.36
C SER A 203 10.43 8.88 16.64
N ALA A 204 10.39 7.97 15.70
CA ALA A 204 9.82 6.64 15.90
C ALA A 204 10.94 5.75 16.47
N ASP A 205 10.76 5.28 17.71
CA ASP A 205 11.83 4.59 18.42
C ASP A 205 11.46 3.11 18.61
N ALA A 206 12.37 2.22 18.23
CA ALA A 206 12.23 0.77 18.35
C ALA A 206 13.57 0.09 18.62
N ASP A 207 13.52 -1.04 19.31
CA ASP A 207 14.69 -1.90 19.47
C ASP A 207 14.93 -2.76 18.20
N GLU A 208 16.10 -3.37 18.12
CA GLU A 208 16.52 -4.15 16.95
C GLU A 208 15.60 -5.33 16.67
N GLU A 209 15.11 -6.02 17.70
CA GLU A 209 14.16 -7.13 17.56
C GLU A 209 12.86 -6.65 16.89
N THR A 210 12.31 -5.56 17.40
CA THR A 210 11.09 -4.95 16.82
C THR A 210 11.31 -4.50 15.38
N LEU A 211 12.47 -3.92 15.08
CA LEU A 211 12.80 -3.52 13.72
C LEU A 211 12.82 -4.73 12.78
N ARG A 212 13.55 -5.79 13.13
CA ARG A 212 13.76 -6.95 12.26
C ARG A 212 12.52 -7.80 12.08
N ASP A 213 11.77 -8.06 13.14
CA ASP A 213 10.58 -8.91 13.07
C ASP A 213 9.36 -8.20 12.50
N VAL A 214 9.25 -6.86 12.68
CA VAL A 214 8.03 -6.13 12.34
C VAL A 214 8.24 -5.13 11.21
N TYR A 215 9.19 -4.17 11.36
CA TYR A 215 9.24 -3.00 10.46
C TYR A 215 10.17 -3.14 9.26
N LEU A 216 10.95 -4.22 9.14
CA LEU A 216 11.84 -4.47 8.01
C LEU A 216 11.36 -5.61 7.09
N TYR A 217 10.58 -6.58 7.60
CA TYR A 217 10.14 -7.75 6.86
C TYR A 217 9.45 -7.41 5.51
N HIS A 218 8.50 -6.49 5.51
CA HIS A 218 7.74 -6.15 4.31
C HIS A 218 8.58 -5.42 3.25
N PHE A 219 9.64 -4.71 3.65
CA PHE A 219 10.63 -4.17 2.71
C PHE A 219 11.52 -5.27 2.14
N GLU A 220 11.96 -6.23 2.98
CA GLU A 220 12.73 -7.40 2.54
C GLU A 220 11.99 -8.16 1.43
N GLU A 221 10.68 -8.38 1.56
CA GLU A 221 9.87 -9.03 0.54
C GLU A 221 9.87 -8.25 -0.80
N CYS A 222 9.79 -6.93 -0.75
CA CYS A 222 9.93 -6.09 -1.94
C CYS A 222 11.34 -6.21 -2.56
N PHE A 223 12.38 -6.30 -1.72
CA PHE A 223 13.77 -6.45 -2.20
C PHE A 223 13.99 -7.84 -2.80
N LYS A 224 13.45 -8.89 -2.21
CA LYS A 224 13.43 -10.25 -2.80
C LYS A 224 12.70 -10.29 -4.16
N ALA A 225 11.66 -9.45 -4.33
CA ALA A 225 11.00 -9.26 -5.63
C ALA A 225 11.82 -8.40 -6.61
N GLY A 226 13.03 -7.97 -6.23
CA GLY A 226 13.97 -7.26 -7.08
C GLY A 226 13.77 -5.74 -7.14
N ALA A 227 13.12 -5.12 -6.14
CA ALA A 227 12.91 -3.66 -6.14
C ALA A 227 14.19 -2.89 -6.48
N GLY A 228 14.13 -2.09 -7.55
CA GLY A 228 15.32 -1.36 -8.04
C GLY A 228 15.62 -0.09 -7.25
N SER A 229 14.70 0.37 -6.41
CA SER A 229 14.91 1.55 -5.57
C SER A 229 14.14 1.44 -4.25
N VAL A 230 14.42 2.37 -3.31
CA VAL A 230 13.71 2.55 -2.05
C VAL A 230 13.71 4.02 -1.68
N MET A 231 12.61 4.54 -1.09
CA MET A 231 12.53 5.92 -0.61
C MET A 231 12.70 5.94 0.92
N SER A 232 13.68 6.73 1.42
CA SER A 232 13.83 6.96 2.86
C SER A 232 12.68 7.80 3.41
N ALA A 233 12.32 7.59 4.67
CA ALA A 233 11.23 8.31 5.32
C ALA A 233 11.65 9.72 5.80
N TYR A 234 10.67 10.59 6.07
CA TYR A 234 10.91 11.92 6.66
C TYR A 234 11.32 11.88 8.13
N ASN A 235 10.73 10.96 8.89
CA ASN A 235 10.85 10.90 10.33
C ASN A 235 12.27 10.53 10.79
N LYS A 236 12.51 10.74 12.07
CA LYS A 236 13.67 10.16 12.75
C LYS A 236 13.36 8.73 13.17
N VAL A 237 14.40 7.92 13.21
CA VAL A 237 14.39 6.62 13.89
C VAL A 237 15.49 6.64 14.95
N ASN A 238 15.11 6.34 16.19
CA ASN A 238 16.03 6.39 17.33
C ASN A 238 16.84 7.71 17.39
N GLY A 239 16.16 8.83 17.14
CA GLY A 239 16.70 10.19 17.23
C GLY A 239 17.39 10.73 15.97
N VAL A 240 17.63 9.92 14.92
CA VAL A 240 18.32 10.32 13.68
C VAL A 240 17.39 10.29 12.48
N TYR A 241 17.39 11.33 11.65
CA TYR A 241 16.59 11.37 10.42
C TYR A 241 16.94 10.22 9.47
N CYS A 242 15.95 9.56 8.89
CA CYS A 242 16.16 8.39 8.04
C CYS A 242 17.10 8.68 6.87
N GLY A 243 17.01 9.84 6.23
CA GLY A 243 17.89 10.24 5.12
C GLY A 243 19.35 10.48 5.50
N GLU A 244 19.69 10.50 6.80
CA GLU A 244 21.03 10.79 7.35
C GLU A 244 21.49 9.71 8.35
N SER A 245 20.72 8.64 8.49
CA SER A 245 21.04 7.56 9.43
C SER A 245 21.83 6.44 8.77
N LYS A 246 23.09 6.30 9.15
CA LYS A 246 23.93 5.17 8.72
C LYS A 246 23.27 3.82 9.07
N ALA A 247 22.65 3.70 10.23
CA ALA A 247 21.97 2.47 10.66
C ALA A 247 20.82 2.10 9.70
N VAL A 248 20.04 3.09 9.23
CA VAL A 248 18.97 2.87 8.24
C VAL A 248 19.52 2.28 6.93
N PHE A 249 20.63 2.83 6.41
CA PHE A 249 21.23 2.33 5.17
C PHE A 249 22.05 1.04 5.36
N ASP A 250 22.54 0.76 6.55
CA ASP A 250 23.13 -0.54 6.87
C ASP A 250 22.08 -1.64 6.91
N HIS A 251 20.84 -1.37 7.38
CA HIS A 251 19.72 -2.31 7.28
C HIS A 251 19.41 -2.66 5.81
N LEU A 252 19.46 -1.73 4.86
CA LEU A 252 19.26 -2.04 3.44
C LEU A 252 20.24 -3.14 2.97
N LYS A 253 21.51 -3.04 3.39
CA LYS A 253 22.51 -4.04 3.02
C LYS A 253 22.23 -5.40 3.64
N THR A 254 21.84 -5.42 4.92
CA THR A 254 21.53 -6.70 5.62
C THR A 254 20.29 -7.39 5.05
N LEU A 255 19.36 -6.62 4.46
CA LEU A 255 18.18 -7.14 3.76
C LEU A 255 18.44 -7.54 2.29
N GLY A 256 19.71 -7.47 1.83
CA GLY A 256 20.08 -7.87 0.47
C GLY A 256 19.59 -6.89 -0.61
N PHE A 257 19.38 -5.62 -0.29
CA PHE A 257 18.97 -4.61 -1.26
C PHE A 257 20.10 -4.27 -2.23
N GLU A 258 19.85 -4.45 -3.53
CA GLU A 258 20.80 -4.23 -4.62
C GLU A 258 20.42 -3.06 -5.54
N GLY A 259 19.54 -2.16 -5.08
CA GLY A 259 19.09 -0.98 -5.80
C GLY A 259 19.80 0.30 -5.34
N PHE A 260 19.12 1.43 -5.57
CA PHE A 260 19.53 2.72 -5.04
C PHE A 260 18.43 3.35 -4.18
N SER A 261 18.82 4.25 -3.28
CA SER A 261 17.90 4.95 -2.39
C SER A 261 17.64 6.39 -2.86
N ILE A 262 16.39 6.86 -2.69
CA ILE A 262 16.05 8.27 -2.85
C ILE A 262 15.56 8.84 -1.51
N SER A 263 15.69 10.15 -1.33
CA SER A 263 15.03 10.83 -0.22
C SER A 263 13.54 10.96 -0.47
N ASP A 264 12.75 11.06 0.58
CA ASP A 264 11.45 11.70 0.49
C ASP A 264 11.60 13.18 0.10
N PHE A 265 10.53 13.81 -0.38
CA PHE A 265 10.60 15.07 -1.13
C PHE A 265 10.83 16.30 -0.25
N VAL A 266 11.75 17.17 -0.66
CA VAL A 266 12.06 18.48 -0.08
C VAL A 266 12.69 18.40 1.32
N TRP A 267 12.03 17.77 2.30
CA TRP A 267 12.47 17.71 3.70
C TRP A 267 13.11 16.37 4.10
N GLY A 268 13.29 15.45 3.16
CA GLY A 268 13.96 14.16 3.42
C GLY A 268 15.48 14.27 3.56
N VAL A 269 16.07 15.43 3.27
CA VAL A 269 17.51 15.72 3.45
C VAL A 269 17.67 17.03 4.21
N HIS A 270 18.38 17.01 5.33
CA HIS A 270 18.70 18.18 6.16
C HIS A 270 20.14 18.64 5.95
N ASP A 271 21.11 17.69 5.83
CA ASP A 271 22.52 17.93 5.53
C ASP A 271 22.97 17.09 4.32
N GLY A 272 23.34 17.76 3.21
CA GLY A 272 23.71 17.11 1.97
C GLY A 272 24.94 16.18 2.10
N PRO A 273 26.09 16.66 2.59
CA PRO A 273 27.25 15.83 2.86
C PRO A 273 26.98 14.65 3.81
N GLU A 274 26.23 14.85 4.90
CA GLU A 274 25.92 13.80 5.86
C GLU A 274 25.02 12.72 5.25
N SER A 275 24.03 13.12 4.47
CA SER A 275 23.17 12.14 3.77
C SER A 275 23.95 11.23 2.81
N VAL A 276 25.03 11.75 2.16
CA VAL A 276 25.91 10.94 1.32
C VAL A 276 26.76 9.98 2.16
N ARG A 277 27.30 10.45 3.31
CA ARG A 277 28.05 9.59 4.24
C ARG A 277 27.19 8.46 4.80
N ALA A 278 25.95 8.78 5.16
CA ALA A 278 25.01 7.81 5.68
C ALA A 278 24.67 6.71 4.67
N GLY A 279 24.57 7.06 3.37
CA GLY A 279 24.28 6.06 2.35
C GLY A 279 23.17 6.42 1.37
N LEU A 280 22.54 7.58 1.51
CA LEU A 280 21.48 8.04 0.59
C LEU A 280 22.05 8.38 -0.79
N ASP A 281 21.44 7.83 -1.85
CA ASP A 281 21.94 8.01 -3.22
C ASP A 281 21.41 9.30 -3.87
N VAL A 282 20.12 9.57 -3.87
CA VAL A 282 19.51 10.72 -4.59
C VAL A 282 18.70 11.62 -3.66
N GLU A 283 18.96 12.93 -3.71
CA GLU A 283 18.08 13.96 -3.12
C GLU A 283 16.93 14.28 -4.08
N MET A 284 15.68 14.20 -3.65
CA MET A 284 14.49 14.49 -4.46
C MET A 284 13.64 15.61 -3.83
N PRO A 285 12.82 16.33 -4.60
CA PRO A 285 12.62 16.26 -6.05
C PRO A 285 13.55 17.19 -6.84
N MET A 286 14.35 17.99 -6.15
CA MET A 286 15.25 18.99 -6.73
C MET A 286 16.50 19.15 -5.86
N THR A 287 17.53 19.76 -6.41
CA THR A 287 18.77 20.06 -5.70
C THR A 287 18.56 21.17 -4.66
N LEU A 288 18.46 20.83 -3.39
CA LEU A 288 18.31 21.79 -2.29
C LEU A 288 19.52 21.83 -1.36
N LYS A 289 19.97 20.66 -0.88
CA LYS A 289 21.04 20.50 0.09
C LYS A 289 22.35 20.00 -0.53
N ARG A 290 22.25 19.33 -1.67
CA ARG A 290 23.36 18.70 -2.41
C ARG A 290 23.93 19.66 -3.49
N GLY A 291 24.26 19.18 -4.66
CA GLY A 291 24.77 19.98 -5.79
C GLY A 291 26.07 20.74 -5.46
N LEU A 292 26.05 22.06 -5.46
CA LEU A 292 27.22 22.88 -5.15
C LEU A 292 27.76 22.65 -3.74
N GLY A 293 26.92 22.28 -2.80
CA GLY A 293 27.30 21.89 -1.43
C GLY A 293 28.22 20.69 -1.39
N LEU A 294 27.90 19.63 -2.16
CA LEU A 294 28.77 18.44 -2.29
C LEU A 294 30.10 18.76 -2.95
N ILE A 295 30.07 19.53 -4.06
CA ILE A 295 31.28 19.97 -4.77
C ILE A 295 32.20 20.74 -3.82
N ALA A 296 31.64 21.66 -3.02
CA ALA A 296 32.41 22.44 -2.06
C ALA A 296 32.94 21.57 -0.91
N ALA A 297 32.20 20.58 -0.45
CA ALA A 297 32.62 19.67 0.60
C ALA A 297 33.81 18.79 0.14
N VAL A 298 33.75 18.24 -1.09
CA VAL A 298 34.84 17.45 -1.68
C VAL A 298 36.07 18.32 -1.87
N LYS A 299 35.95 19.50 -2.51
CA LYS A 299 37.12 20.38 -2.75
C LYS A 299 37.79 20.87 -1.48
N ARG A 300 37.09 20.91 -0.35
CA ARG A 300 37.63 21.29 0.97
C ARG A 300 38.10 20.09 1.80
N GLY A 301 38.11 18.87 1.24
CA GLY A 301 38.50 17.66 1.95
C GLY A 301 37.53 17.24 3.09
N ARG A 302 36.29 17.75 3.10
CA ARG A 302 35.29 17.42 4.12
C ARG A 302 34.44 16.22 3.72
N LEU A 303 34.42 15.83 2.46
CA LEU A 303 33.74 14.65 1.92
C LEU A 303 34.66 13.96 0.93
N ASP A 304 34.84 12.65 1.03
CA ASP A 304 35.57 11.86 0.07
C ASP A 304 34.81 11.72 -1.24
N GLU A 305 35.42 11.99 -2.38
CA GLU A 305 34.82 11.82 -3.71
C GLU A 305 34.43 10.37 -3.97
N ALA A 306 35.13 9.38 -3.41
CA ALA A 306 34.80 7.97 -3.52
C ALA A 306 33.41 7.63 -2.96
N LEU A 307 32.90 8.42 -2.01
CA LEU A 307 31.51 8.26 -1.53
C LEU A 307 30.49 8.69 -2.60
N LEU A 308 30.79 9.72 -3.39
CA LEU A 308 29.95 10.11 -4.52
C LEU A 308 29.99 9.02 -5.60
N ASP A 309 31.17 8.45 -5.85
CA ASP A 309 31.32 7.35 -6.82
C ASP A 309 30.47 6.15 -6.43
N ALA A 310 30.50 5.73 -5.17
CA ALA A 310 29.69 4.63 -4.68
C ALA A 310 28.17 4.89 -4.82
N ARG A 311 27.72 6.14 -4.60
CA ARG A 311 26.30 6.50 -4.82
C ARG A 311 25.93 6.51 -6.29
N CYS A 312 26.81 7.05 -7.17
CA CYS A 312 26.62 7.00 -8.62
C CYS A 312 26.60 5.55 -9.14
N GLU A 313 27.42 4.66 -8.57
CA GLU A 313 27.48 3.25 -8.92
C GLU A 313 26.13 2.56 -8.72
N SER A 314 25.50 2.72 -7.55
CA SER A 314 24.17 2.15 -7.26
C SER A 314 23.11 2.58 -8.28
N ILE A 315 23.09 3.87 -8.62
CA ILE A 315 22.12 4.43 -9.58
C ILE A 315 22.38 3.88 -10.99
N ILE A 316 23.62 3.98 -11.49
CA ILE A 316 23.95 3.61 -12.86
C ILE A 316 23.82 2.09 -13.06
N ALA A 317 24.25 1.28 -12.08
CA ALA A 317 24.10 -0.17 -12.13
C ALA A 317 22.62 -0.57 -12.20
N THR A 318 21.77 0.06 -11.40
CA THR A 318 20.30 -0.17 -11.47
C THR A 318 19.75 0.26 -12.83
N MET A 319 20.10 1.44 -13.33
CA MET A 319 19.63 1.87 -14.66
C MET A 319 20.05 0.89 -15.77
N LEU A 320 21.24 0.32 -15.71
CA LEU A 320 21.72 -0.69 -16.68
C LEU A 320 20.87 -1.98 -16.62
N ARG A 321 20.43 -2.38 -15.45
CA ARG A 321 19.58 -3.57 -15.25
C ARG A 321 18.18 -3.40 -15.84
N PHE A 322 17.60 -2.20 -15.79
CA PHE A 322 16.20 -1.94 -16.15
C PHE A 322 16.00 -1.39 -17.57
N GLN A 323 16.95 -0.60 -18.08
CA GLN A 323 16.76 0.19 -19.30
C GLN A 323 16.57 -0.64 -20.57
N ASN A 324 17.15 -1.83 -20.68
CA ASN A 324 16.93 -2.69 -21.85
C ASN A 324 15.46 -3.15 -21.91
N VAL A 325 14.89 -3.56 -20.79
CA VAL A 325 13.48 -3.98 -20.69
C VAL A 325 12.58 -2.78 -20.96
N TYR A 326 12.82 -1.64 -20.30
CA TYR A 326 12.04 -0.42 -20.48
C TYR A 326 12.02 0.08 -21.93
N ARG A 327 13.20 0.17 -22.58
CA ARG A 327 13.33 0.66 -23.97
C ARG A 327 12.72 -0.28 -25.00
N ALA A 328 12.53 -1.56 -24.67
CA ALA A 328 11.85 -2.51 -25.53
C ALA A 328 10.32 -2.33 -25.53
N GLN A 329 9.77 -1.56 -24.57
CA GLN A 329 8.34 -1.31 -24.47
C GLN A 329 7.91 -0.12 -25.33
N SER A 330 6.68 -0.21 -25.87
CA SER A 330 6.04 0.89 -26.60
C SER A 330 4.53 0.80 -26.38
N PHE A 331 4.02 1.70 -25.56
CA PHE A 331 2.58 1.82 -25.32
C PHE A 331 2.09 3.19 -25.77
N SER A 332 1.02 3.20 -26.58
CA SER A 332 0.35 4.45 -26.96
C SER A 332 -0.45 5.00 -25.78
N LYS A 333 -0.85 6.26 -25.85
CA LYS A 333 -1.71 6.87 -24.81
C LYS A 333 -3.09 6.22 -24.70
N ASP A 334 -3.50 5.41 -25.68
CA ASP A 334 -4.78 4.69 -25.65
C ASP A 334 -4.83 3.59 -24.60
N VAL A 335 -3.66 3.18 -24.05
CA VAL A 335 -3.61 2.24 -22.91
C VAL A 335 -4.06 2.89 -21.60
N VAL A 336 -3.96 4.23 -21.51
CA VAL A 336 -4.31 4.98 -20.30
C VAL A 336 -5.83 5.01 -20.14
N CYS A 337 -6.31 4.57 -18.99
CA CYS A 337 -7.74 4.42 -18.70
C CYS A 337 -8.49 3.57 -19.74
N CYS A 338 -7.81 2.63 -20.42
CA CYS A 338 -8.47 1.73 -21.34
C CYS A 338 -9.48 0.83 -20.61
N LYS A 339 -10.38 0.23 -21.38
CA LYS A 339 -11.44 -0.62 -20.79
C LYS A 339 -10.88 -1.74 -19.92
N ALA A 340 -9.76 -2.36 -20.30
CA ALA A 340 -9.13 -3.41 -19.47
C ALA A 340 -8.68 -2.88 -18.10
N HIS A 341 -8.14 -1.66 -18.03
CA HIS A 341 -7.69 -1.06 -16.78
C HIS A 341 -8.87 -0.59 -15.91
N THR A 342 -9.92 -0.03 -16.51
CA THR A 342 -11.13 0.35 -15.75
C THR A 342 -11.90 -0.87 -15.26
N ASP A 343 -11.99 -1.95 -16.07
CA ASP A 343 -12.57 -3.23 -15.62
C ASP A 343 -11.74 -3.83 -14.47
N LEU A 344 -10.41 -3.74 -14.52
CA LEU A 344 -9.54 -4.18 -13.43
C LEU A 344 -9.75 -3.36 -12.15
N ALA A 345 -9.92 -2.04 -12.26
CA ALA A 345 -10.24 -1.18 -11.12
C ALA A 345 -11.59 -1.57 -10.49
N ARG A 346 -12.61 -1.90 -11.31
CA ARG A 346 -13.89 -2.41 -10.84
C ARG A 346 -13.74 -3.76 -10.14
N LYS A 347 -13.06 -4.72 -10.77
CA LYS A 347 -12.76 -6.06 -10.20
C LYS A 347 -12.06 -5.94 -8.84
N ALA A 348 -11.10 -5.01 -8.71
CA ALA A 348 -10.39 -4.78 -7.46
C ALA A 348 -11.32 -4.29 -6.34
N MET A 349 -12.30 -3.43 -6.66
CA MET A 349 -13.32 -2.98 -5.71
C MET A 349 -14.31 -4.10 -5.36
N GLU A 350 -14.77 -4.88 -6.34
CA GLU A 350 -15.68 -6.00 -6.14
C GLU A 350 -15.09 -7.05 -5.18
N LYS A 351 -13.78 -7.31 -5.28
CA LYS A 351 -13.07 -8.25 -4.40
C LYS A 351 -12.67 -7.66 -3.06
N GLY A 352 -12.50 -6.33 -2.98
CA GLY A 352 -11.98 -5.65 -1.79
C GLY A 352 -13.05 -5.09 -0.85
N ALA A 353 -14.28 -4.85 -1.32
CA ALA A 353 -15.38 -4.39 -0.46
C ALA A 353 -15.70 -5.41 0.64
N VAL A 354 -15.86 -4.95 1.88
CA VAL A 354 -16.07 -5.83 3.03
C VAL A 354 -17.48 -5.67 3.60
N LEU A 355 -18.24 -6.75 3.59
CA LEU A 355 -19.54 -6.82 4.25
C LEU A 355 -19.33 -7.07 5.75
N LEU A 356 -19.67 -6.09 6.61
CA LEU A 356 -19.47 -6.15 8.05
C LEU A 356 -20.72 -6.64 8.81
N LYS A 357 -21.89 -6.31 8.29
CA LYS A 357 -23.17 -6.73 8.87
C LYS A 357 -24.19 -6.99 7.76
N ASN A 358 -25.06 -7.99 7.92
CA ASN A 358 -26.21 -8.23 7.06
C ASN A 358 -27.28 -9.02 7.81
N ASN A 359 -28.39 -8.37 8.10
CA ASN A 359 -29.55 -8.98 8.75
C ASN A 359 -30.54 -9.60 7.72
N GLY A 360 -30.02 -9.96 6.52
CA GLY A 360 -30.82 -10.56 5.45
C GLY A 360 -31.41 -9.54 4.47
N VAL A 361 -31.05 -8.24 4.57
CA VAL A 361 -31.52 -7.21 3.62
C VAL A 361 -30.78 -7.30 2.29
N LEU A 362 -29.50 -7.70 2.29
CA LEU A 362 -28.70 -7.90 1.09
C LEU A 362 -28.61 -9.39 0.72
N PRO A 363 -28.61 -9.74 -0.58
CA PRO A 363 -28.64 -8.85 -1.75
C PRO A 363 -30.05 -8.32 -2.09
N LEU A 364 -30.13 -7.10 -2.64
CA LEU A 364 -31.35 -6.49 -3.16
C LEU A 364 -31.56 -6.91 -4.64
N THR A 365 -32.03 -8.10 -4.88
CA THR A 365 -32.15 -8.67 -6.24
C THR A 365 -33.27 -8.08 -7.09
N ASP A 366 -34.29 -7.49 -6.47
CA ASP A 366 -35.36 -6.80 -7.18
C ASP A 366 -34.90 -5.41 -7.65
N THR A 367 -34.50 -5.30 -8.92
CA THR A 367 -34.06 -4.04 -9.53
C THR A 367 -35.20 -3.05 -9.80
N SER A 368 -36.46 -3.41 -9.53
CA SER A 368 -37.64 -2.50 -9.58
C SER A 368 -37.87 -1.80 -8.24
N ALA A 369 -37.20 -2.21 -7.17
CA ALA A 369 -37.31 -1.62 -5.83
C ALA A 369 -36.98 -0.10 -5.86
N GLY A 370 -37.75 0.64 -5.07
CA GLY A 370 -37.51 2.06 -4.82
C GLY A 370 -36.37 2.27 -3.84
N ILE A 371 -35.25 2.78 -4.33
CA ILE A 371 -34.08 3.06 -3.52
C ILE A 371 -33.99 4.55 -3.21
N VAL A 372 -33.92 4.90 -1.94
CA VAL A 372 -33.49 6.25 -1.52
C VAL A 372 -31.99 6.19 -1.20
N LEU A 373 -31.20 6.97 -1.95
CA LEU A 373 -29.79 7.16 -1.72
C LEU A 373 -29.57 8.49 -1.00
N THR A 374 -28.89 8.47 0.14
CA THR A 374 -28.69 9.65 1.00
C THR A 374 -27.31 9.63 1.67
N GLY A 375 -27.01 10.63 2.48
CA GLY A 375 -25.73 10.83 3.14
C GLY A 375 -24.78 11.71 2.34
N ARG A 376 -23.76 12.23 3.02
CA ARG A 376 -22.89 13.26 2.46
C ARG A 376 -22.11 12.83 1.20
N PHE A 377 -21.95 11.53 0.97
CA PHE A 377 -21.25 10.99 -0.21
C PHE A 377 -22.17 10.33 -1.23
N ALA A 378 -23.48 10.41 -1.07
CA ALA A 378 -24.45 9.78 -1.98
C ALA A 378 -24.27 10.19 -3.45
N ASN A 379 -23.80 11.39 -3.73
CA ASN A 379 -23.51 11.89 -5.09
C ASN A 379 -22.17 12.63 -5.20
N GLU A 380 -21.21 12.29 -4.34
CA GLU A 380 -19.88 12.91 -4.34
C GLU A 380 -18.84 12.00 -4.98
N LYS A 381 -17.83 12.62 -5.60
CA LYS A 381 -16.68 11.93 -6.21
C LYS A 381 -15.57 11.78 -5.18
N VAL A 382 -15.63 10.73 -4.39
CA VAL A 382 -14.65 10.49 -3.32
C VAL A 382 -13.71 9.35 -3.73
N ILE A 383 -12.42 9.66 -3.90
CA ILE A 383 -11.38 8.69 -4.30
C ILE A 383 -10.17 8.67 -3.33
N GLY A 384 -10.25 9.35 -2.20
CA GLY A 384 -9.21 9.40 -1.15
C GLY A 384 -8.56 10.77 -1.02
N ASP A 385 -7.35 10.82 -0.47
CA ASP A 385 -6.66 12.07 -0.18
C ASP A 385 -6.26 12.86 -1.44
N HIS A 386 -5.91 14.13 -1.23
CA HIS A 386 -5.48 15.07 -2.26
C HIS A 386 -3.98 15.41 -2.19
N GLY A 387 -3.19 14.57 -1.51
CA GLY A 387 -1.73 14.68 -1.41
C GLY A 387 -1.00 14.11 -2.63
N SER A 388 0.21 13.61 -2.42
CA SER A 388 1.07 13.02 -3.46
C SER A 388 0.48 11.77 -4.11
N SER A 389 -0.48 11.11 -3.46
CA SER A 389 -1.20 9.94 -3.98
C SER A 389 -2.41 10.28 -4.87
N SER A 390 -2.69 11.56 -5.12
CA SER A 390 -3.88 12.02 -5.84
C SER A 390 -3.81 11.69 -7.33
N VAL A 391 -4.55 10.67 -7.78
CA VAL A 391 -4.72 10.33 -9.19
C VAL A 391 -5.84 11.16 -9.80
N HIS A 392 -5.72 11.57 -11.06
CA HIS A 392 -6.68 12.38 -11.78
C HIS A 392 -7.36 11.56 -12.89
N PRO A 393 -8.35 10.70 -12.58
CA PRO A 393 -9.02 9.90 -13.60
C PRO A 393 -9.93 10.78 -14.49
N PRO A 394 -10.21 10.36 -15.74
CA PRO A 394 -11.07 11.12 -16.64
C PRO A 394 -12.53 11.21 -16.17
N TYR A 395 -12.94 10.29 -15.31
CA TYR A 395 -14.24 10.29 -14.64
C TYR A 395 -14.14 9.54 -13.31
N VAL A 396 -15.10 9.79 -12.43
CA VAL A 396 -15.38 9.01 -11.23
C VAL A 396 -16.88 8.79 -11.19
N THR A 397 -17.33 7.56 -11.10
CA THR A 397 -18.75 7.23 -10.95
C THR A 397 -19.16 7.51 -9.51
N THR A 398 -20.17 8.36 -9.31
CA THR A 398 -20.75 8.61 -7.96
C THR A 398 -21.65 7.45 -7.53
N PRO A 399 -21.93 7.25 -6.24
CA PRO A 399 -22.89 6.24 -5.79
C PRO A 399 -24.25 6.38 -6.49
N PHE A 400 -24.79 7.60 -6.59
CA PHE A 400 -26.05 7.83 -7.27
C PHE A 400 -26.02 7.39 -8.75
N GLU A 401 -24.96 7.71 -9.48
CA GLU A 401 -24.79 7.27 -10.87
C GLU A 401 -24.69 5.74 -10.97
N GLY A 402 -23.94 5.08 -10.07
CA GLY A 402 -23.76 3.63 -10.05
C GLY A 402 -25.07 2.89 -9.76
N PHE A 403 -25.78 3.30 -8.70
CA PHE A 403 -27.04 2.70 -8.29
C PHE A 403 -28.16 2.92 -9.31
N SER A 404 -28.26 4.12 -9.92
CA SER A 404 -29.26 4.43 -10.95
C SER A 404 -29.11 3.60 -12.23
N LYS A 405 -27.93 3.02 -12.50
CA LYS A 405 -27.76 2.07 -13.61
C LYS A 405 -28.41 0.72 -13.33
N VAL A 406 -28.51 0.32 -12.07
CA VAL A 406 -29.07 -0.97 -11.63
C VAL A 406 -30.54 -0.82 -11.24
N TYR A 407 -30.86 0.17 -10.40
CA TYR A 407 -32.19 0.40 -9.87
C TYR A 407 -32.81 1.65 -10.51
N LYS A 408 -33.79 1.46 -11.36
CA LYS A 408 -34.41 2.56 -12.12
C LYS A 408 -35.17 3.54 -11.26
N ASN A 409 -35.63 3.11 -10.10
CA ASN A 409 -36.42 3.90 -9.13
C ASN A 409 -35.51 4.45 -8.01
N THR A 410 -34.26 4.86 -8.34
CA THR A 410 -33.33 5.48 -7.39
C THR A 410 -33.65 6.96 -7.25
N VAL A 411 -33.89 7.41 -6.02
CA VAL A 411 -34.08 8.82 -5.65
C VAL A 411 -32.92 9.29 -4.82
N LEU A 412 -32.28 10.39 -5.23
CA LEU A 412 -31.24 11.05 -4.46
C LEU A 412 -31.88 12.04 -3.48
N VAL A 413 -31.49 11.91 -2.23
CA VAL A 413 -31.88 12.81 -1.16
C VAL A 413 -30.64 13.43 -0.56
N THR A 414 -30.41 14.72 -0.84
CA THR A 414 -29.25 15.47 -0.36
C THR A 414 -29.71 16.74 0.34
N GLY A 415 -29.03 17.12 1.44
CA GLY A 415 -29.23 18.40 2.11
C GLY A 415 -29.47 18.31 3.61
N ASP A 416 -29.34 19.47 4.26
CA ASP A 416 -29.46 19.65 5.71
C ASP A 416 -30.88 19.45 6.27
N THR A 417 -31.83 18.99 5.42
CA THR A 417 -33.24 18.92 5.77
C THR A 417 -33.79 17.50 5.72
N LEU A 418 -33.41 16.70 6.71
CA LEU A 418 -34.14 15.48 7.05
C LEU A 418 -35.68 15.70 7.10
N ALA A 419 -36.12 16.92 7.29
CA ALA A 419 -37.53 17.29 7.35
C ALA A 419 -38.23 17.28 5.97
N ASP A 420 -37.60 17.75 4.90
CA ASP A 420 -38.12 17.67 3.52
C ASP A 420 -37.83 16.29 2.89
N ASP A 421 -36.67 15.69 3.24
CA ASP A 421 -36.19 14.39 2.78
C ASP A 421 -37.02 13.21 3.33
N GLY A 422 -37.69 13.41 4.46
CA GLY A 422 -38.52 12.39 5.12
C GLY A 422 -39.59 11.81 4.24
N LYS A 423 -40.25 12.61 3.38
CA LYS A 423 -41.32 12.14 2.51
C LYS A 423 -40.81 11.21 1.39
N ALA A 424 -39.63 11.48 0.84
CA ALA A 424 -39.01 10.59 -0.14
C ALA A 424 -38.59 9.27 0.50
N ALA A 425 -38.01 9.33 1.72
CA ALA A 425 -37.62 8.14 2.47
C ALA A 425 -38.82 7.27 2.87
N ASP A 426 -39.96 7.85 3.18
CA ASP A 426 -41.21 7.11 3.52
C ASP A 426 -41.74 6.25 2.37
N GLY A 427 -41.52 6.68 1.13
CA GLY A 427 -41.89 5.96 -0.09
C GLY A 427 -40.91 4.90 -0.57
N ALA A 428 -39.71 4.82 0.04
CA ALA A 428 -38.67 3.88 -0.36
C ALA A 428 -38.99 2.44 0.08
N ASP A 429 -38.51 1.47 -0.69
CA ASP A 429 -38.43 0.07 -0.26
C ASP A 429 -37.21 -0.16 0.60
N VAL A 430 -36.07 0.50 0.25
CA VAL A 430 -34.79 0.44 0.97
C VAL A 430 -34.11 1.81 0.97
N ILE A 431 -33.48 2.14 2.08
CA ILE A 431 -32.61 3.33 2.21
C ILE A 431 -31.16 2.90 2.18
N VAL A 432 -30.34 3.58 1.36
CA VAL A 432 -28.91 3.40 1.30
C VAL A 432 -28.23 4.69 1.72
N ALA A 433 -27.56 4.71 2.87
CA ALA A 433 -26.81 5.85 3.36
C ALA A 433 -25.33 5.69 3.01
N VAL A 434 -24.73 6.70 2.34
CA VAL A 434 -23.29 6.73 2.00
C VAL A 434 -22.62 7.83 2.79
N VAL A 435 -21.81 7.44 3.77
CA VAL A 435 -21.19 8.29 4.79
C VAL A 435 -19.69 8.03 4.95
N GLY A 436 -19.01 8.63 5.91
CA GLY A 436 -17.62 8.31 6.26
C GLY A 436 -16.66 9.50 6.19
N ASN A 437 -15.40 9.24 5.90
CA ASN A 437 -14.31 10.22 5.84
C ASN A 437 -13.96 10.63 4.40
N ASP A 438 -13.29 11.76 4.24
CA ASP A 438 -12.67 12.20 2.99
C ASP A 438 -11.30 12.86 3.22
N TYR A 439 -10.75 13.48 2.17
CA TYR A 439 -9.45 14.13 2.21
C TYR A 439 -9.30 15.27 3.24
N ARG A 440 -10.39 15.74 3.83
CA ARG A 440 -10.39 16.77 4.90
C ARG A 440 -10.18 16.14 6.25
N ASP A 441 -10.50 14.87 6.41
CA ASP A 441 -10.45 14.12 7.66
C ASP A 441 -9.12 13.38 7.82
N GLU A 442 -8.59 12.84 6.70
CA GLU A 442 -7.37 12.04 6.68
C GLU A 442 -6.66 12.14 5.32
N GLY A 443 -5.36 11.99 5.32
CA GLY A 443 -4.55 12.03 4.11
C GLY A 443 -3.12 12.47 4.39
N GLU A 444 -2.34 12.69 3.36
CA GLU A 444 -1.02 13.27 3.48
C GLU A 444 -1.09 14.68 4.04
N PHE A 445 -0.32 14.94 5.11
CA PHE A 445 -0.24 16.29 5.71
C PHE A 445 0.54 17.23 4.82
N VAL A 446 -0.16 18.12 4.14
CA VAL A 446 0.43 19.16 3.31
C VAL A 446 0.32 20.50 4.03
N THR A 447 1.47 21.05 4.47
CA THR A 447 1.51 22.39 5.08
C THR A 447 1.33 23.47 4.01
N ASN A 448 0.41 24.38 4.23
CA ASN A 448 0.24 25.57 3.41
C ASN A 448 0.26 26.83 4.28
N SER A 449 0.79 27.93 3.77
CA SER A 449 0.75 29.25 4.42
C SER A 449 -0.69 29.78 4.60
N ASN A 450 -1.63 29.27 3.81
CA ASN A 450 -3.06 29.49 3.98
C ASN A 450 -3.68 28.32 4.75
N PRO A 451 -4.13 28.53 6.01
CA PRO A 451 -4.75 27.44 6.81
C PRO A 451 -5.97 26.78 6.17
N LYS A 452 -6.65 27.49 5.24
CA LYS A 452 -7.80 26.94 4.51
C LYS A 452 -7.40 25.93 3.43
N LEU A 453 -6.12 25.86 3.09
CA LEU A 453 -5.56 24.91 2.10
C LEU A 453 -4.75 23.79 2.78
N VAL A 454 -4.72 23.72 4.10
CA VAL A 454 -4.18 22.59 4.84
C VAL A 454 -5.20 21.45 4.70
N THR A 455 -4.77 20.34 4.12
CA THR A 455 -5.59 19.14 3.90
C THR A 455 -4.88 17.92 4.42
N GLY A 456 -5.64 16.89 4.75
CA GLY A 456 -5.10 15.65 5.25
C GLY A 456 -4.61 15.75 6.70
N GLY A 457 -3.65 14.92 7.02
CA GLY A 457 -3.13 14.71 8.37
C GLY A 457 -3.78 13.55 9.07
N ASP A 458 -3.40 13.37 10.33
CA ASP A 458 -3.91 12.28 11.17
C ASP A 458 -5.32 12.57 11.67
N ARG A 459 -6.18 11.54 11.69
CA ARG A 459 -7.53 11.64 12.24
C ARG A 459 -7.52 11.99 13.72
N ARG A 460 -8.52 12.78 14.14
CA ARG A 460 -8.72 13.16 15.55
C ARG A 460 -9.67 12.22 16.30
N SER A 461 -10.45 11.41 15.58
CA SER A 461 -11.34 10.38 16.11
C SER A 461 -11.39 9.17 15.17
N LEU A 462 -11.61 8.00 15.74
CA LEU A 462 -11.84 6.77 14.96
C LEU A 462 -13.33 6.47 14.78
N ARG A 463 -14.24 7.38 15.12
CA ARG A 463 -15.67 7.29 14.89
C ARG A 463 -16.08 8.06 13.65
N LEU A 464 -17.29 7.80 13.16
CA LEU A 464 -17.92 8.66 12.16
C LEU A 464 -18.12 10.07 12.69
N HIS A 465 -18.25 11.03 11.79
CA HIS A 465 -18.73 12.37 12.14
C HIS A 465 -20.09 12.26 12.85
N LYS A 466 -20.29 13.13 13.84
CA LYS A 466 -21.54 13.12 14.60
C LYS A 466 -22.77 13.25 13.70
N GLU A 467 -22.68 14.07 12.66
CA GLU A 467 -23.75 14.32 11.69
C GLU A 467 -24.10 13.05 10.92
N ASP A 468 -23.11 12.23 10.55
CA ASP A 468 -23.30 10.94 9.86
C ASP A 468 -23.95 9.91 10.80
N ALA A 469 -23.52 9.84 12.06
CA ALA A 469 -24.14 8.95 13.07
C ALA A 469 -25.59 9.39 13.40
N ASP A 470 -25.82 10.67 13.60
CA ASP A 470 -27.17 11.23 13.82
C ASP A 470 -28.11 10.95 12.63
N LEU A 471 -27.59 11.03 11.39
CA LEU A 471 -28.33 10.66 10.19
C LEU A 471 -28.76 9.19 10.22
N ILE A 472 -27.83 8.27 10.53
CA ILE A 472 -28.12 6.82 10.61
C ILE A 472 -29.21 6.57 11.66
N HIS A 473 -29.10 7.15 12.84
CA HIS A 473 -30.12 7.04 13.91
C HIS A 473 -31.50 7.56 13.45
N ALA A 474 -31.52 8.69 12.75
CA ALA A 474 -32.77 9.26 12.25
C ALA A 474 -33.41 8.41 11.13
N LEU A 475 -32.59 7.84 10.24
CA LEU A 475 -33.08 6.96 9.16
C LEU A 475 -33.65 5.67 9.71
N LYS A 476 -33.08 5.09 10.77
CA LYS A 476 -33.65 3.90 11.46
C LYS A 476 -35.09 4.14 11.94
N GLN A 477 -35.41 5.36 12.42
CA GLN A 477 -36.75 5.70 12.89
C GLN A 477 -37.82 5.71 11.78
N ARG A 478 -37.42 5.64 10.50
CA ARG A 478 -38.34 5.54 9.36
C ARG A 478 -38.92 4.13 9.18
N GLY A 479 -38.37 3.12 9.90
CA GLY A 479 -38.88 1.74 9.85
C GLY A 479 -38.65 1.05 8.49
N LYS A 480 -37.74 1.55 7.67
CA LYS A 480 -37.36 0.96 6.38
C LYS A 480 -36.02 0.19 6.54
N PRO A 481 -35.79 -0.85 5.75
CA PRO A 481 -34.46 -1.47 5.69
C PRO A 481 -33.39 -0.43 5.38
N LEU A 482 -32.31 -0.42 6.18
CA LEU A 482 -31.24 0.56 6.10
C LEU A 482 -29.89 -0.13 5.79
N VAL A 483 -29.32 0.19 4.63
CA VAL A 483 -27.97 -0.20 4.23
C VAL A 483 -27.05 0.99 4.44
N VAL A 484 -25.96 0.81 5.20
CA VAL A 484 -24.93 1.84 5.39
C VAL A 484 -23.68 1.43 4.63
N ILE A 485 -23.22 2.28 3.72
CA ILE A 485 -21.95 2.17 3.02
C ILE A 485 -21.06 3.28 3.56
N PHE A 486 -19.87 2.95 4.08
CA PHE A 486 -18.99 3.99 4.58
C PHE A 486 -17.59 3.96 3.94
N TYR A 487 -17.06 5.17 3.70
CA TYR A 487 -15.74 5.42 3.17
C TYR A 487 -14.78 5.79 4.31
N SER A 488 -13.62 5.17 4.35
CA SER A 488 -12.52 5.54 5.27
C SER A 488 -11.23 4.87 4.84
N GLY A 489 -10.11 5.56 5.05
CA GLY A 489 -8.77 5.02 4.80
C GLY A 489 -8.32 3.93 5.75
N SER A 490 -9.05 3.68 6.85
CA SER A 490 -8.74 2.64 7.84
C SER A 490 -9.93 2.34 8.74
N ALA A 491 -9.68 1.68 9.88
CA ALA A 491 -10.71 1.29 10.83
C ALA A 491 -11.58 2.48 11.30
N VAL A 492 -12.88 2.24 11.36
CA VAL A 492 -13.90 3.07 12.01
C VAL A 492 -14.60 2.23 13.06
N ILE A 493 -14.67 2.75 14.29
CA ILE A 493 -15.42 2.13 15.38
C ILE A 493 -16.91 2.40 15.12
N THR A 494 -17.70 1.31 15.01
CA THR A 494 -19.09 1.41 14.54
C THR A 494 -20.12 1.16 15.65
N ASN A 495 -19.69 0.75 16.83
CA ASN A 495 -20.56 0.24 17.90
C ASN A 495 -21.54 1.26 18.49
N ASP A 496 -21.47 2.54 18.13
CA ASP A 496 -22.42 3.57 18.50
C ASP A 496 -23.58 3.74 17.51
N TRP A 497 -23.49 3.16 16.28
CA TRP A 497 -24.55 3.28 15.28
C TRP A 497 -24.84 1.96 14.51
N ALA A 498 -23.96 0.96 14.61
CA ALA A 498 -24.09 -0.28 13.83
C ALA A 498 -25.41 -1.03 14.06
N ASP A 499 -25.99 -0.94 15.27
CA ASP A 499 -27.24 -1.62 15.59
C ASP A 499 -28.43 -1.06 14.80
N ASP A 500 -28.37 0.19 14.36
CA ASP A 500 -29.42 0.82 13.57
C ASP A 500 -29.41 0.43 12.09
N ALA A 501 -28.26 -0.02 11.57
CA ALA A 501 -28.16 -0.49 10.19
C ALA A 501 -28.54 -1.97 10.05
N ASP A 502 -29.27 -2.33 8.98
CA ASP A 502 -29.58 -3.73 8.65
C ASP A 502 -28.45 -4.39 7.86
N ALA A 503 -27.69 -3.61 7.08
CA ALA A 503 -26.43 -4.05 6.47
C ALA A 503 -25.39 -2.93 6.52
N ILE A 504 -24.11 -3.33 6.63
CA ILE A 504 -22.96 -2.41 6.68
C ILE A 504 -21.89 -2.89 5.71
N LEU A 505 -21.47 -2.00 4.80
CA LEU A 505 -20.38 -2.23 3.85
C LEU A 505 -19.25 -1.23 4.10
N TYR A 506 -18.03 -1.75 4.37
CA TYR A 506 -16.80 -0.96 4.32
C TYR A 506 -16.31 -0.91 2.85
N ALA A 507 -16.14 0.28 2.33
CA ALA A 507 -15.80 0.52 0.93
C ALA A 507 -14.48 1.28 0.74
N GLY A 508 -13.69 1.50 1.79
CA GLY A 508 -12.42 2.22 1.74
C GLY A 508 -12.55 3.54 0.96
N TYR A 509 -11.62 3.81 0.03
CA TYR A 509 -11.81 4.77 -1.05
C TYR A 509 -11.82 4.01 -2.38
N PRO A 510 -12.98 3.92 -3.05
CA PRO A 510 -13.31 2.86 -3.98
C PRO A 510 -12.73 3.02 -5.40
N GLY A 511 -11.98 4.11 -5.67
CA GLY A 511 -11.45 4.40 -7.00
C GLY A 511 -12.51 4.85 -8.01
N MET A 512 -12.12 4.95 -9.30
CA MET A 512 -12.98 5.56 -10.32
C MET A 512 -14.23 4.75 -10.68
N GLU A 513 -14.18 3.41 -10.55
CA GLU A 513 -15.27 2.47 -10.85
C GLU A 513 -15.99 1.95 -9.61
N GLY A 514 -15.62 2.46 -8.43
CA GLY A 514 -16.06 1.90 -7.16
C GLY A 514 -17.56 1.86 -6.96
N ALA A 515 -18.28 2.90 -7.35
CA ALA A 515 -19.74 2.94 -7.19
C ALA A 515 -20.46 1.93 -8.10
N ASN A 516 -19.94 1.63 -9.30
CA ASN A 516 -20.46 0.57 -10.13
C ASN A 516 -20.28 -0.80 -9.46
N ALA A 517 -19.11 -1.06 -8.86
CA ALA A 517 -18.84 -2.28 -8.12
C ALA A 517 -19.75 -2.43 -6.88
N LEU A 518 -19.96 -1.34 -6.12
CA LEU A 518 -20.86 -1.34 -4.96
C LEU A 518 -22.31 -1.65 -5.37
N ALA A 519 -22.79 -1.09 -6.47
CA ALA A 519 -24.11 -1.41 -6.98
C ALA A 519 -24.24 -2.89 -7.41
N ASP A 520 -23.19 -3.49 -8.02
CA ASP A 520 -23.15 -4.91 -8.37
C ASP A 520 -23.15 -5.81 -7.12
N ILE A 521 -22.47 -5.40 -6.04
CA ILE A 521 -22.51 -6.11 -4.76
C ILE A 521 -23.91 -6.03 -4.17
N VAL A 522 -24.47 -4.82 -4.02
CA VAL A 522 -25.76 -4.62 -3.37
C VAL A 522 -26.88 -5.36 -4.10
N CYS A 523 -26.86 -5.42 -5.44
CA CYS A 523 -27.88 -6.17 -6.20
C CYS A 523 -27.64 -7.68 -6.27
N GLY A 524 -26.53 -8.18 -5.70
CA GLY A 524 -26.20 -9.60 -5.67
C GLY A 524 -25.59 -10.16 -6.97
N LYS A 525 -25.25 -9.31 -7.93
CA LYS A 525 -24.48 -9.73 -9.11
C LYS A 525 -23.08 -10.19 -8.72
N VAL A 526 -22.53 -9.58 -7.66
CA VAL A 526 -21.26 -9.97 -7.04
C VAL A 526 -21.52 -10.32 -5.58
N ASN A 527 -21.06 -11.50 -5.15
CA ASN A 527 -21.07 -11.88 -3.75
C ASN A 527 -19.83 -11.30 -3.06
N PRO A 528 -19.97 -10.48 -2.00
CA PRO A 528 -18.82 -9.90 -1.31
C PRO A 528 -17.92 -11.00 -0.73
N SER A 529 -16.63 -10.82 -0.87
CA SER A 529 -15.58 -11.77 -0.41
C SER A 529 -14.38 -11.07 0.24
N GLY A 530 -14.43 -9.76 0.37
CA GLY A 530 -13.38 -8.97 1.01
C GLY A 530 -13.27 -9.26 2.50
N LYS A 531 -12.05 -9.16 3.04
CA LYS A 531 -11.71 -9.37 4.44
C LYS A 531 -10.92 -8.16 4.96
N LEU A 532 -11.23 -7.66 6.17
CA LEU A 532 -10.52 -6.52 6.75
C LEU A 532 -9.01 -6.79 6.88
N PRO A 533 -8.12 -5.97 6.32
CA PRO A 533 -6.67 -6.11 6.48
C PRO A 533 -6.16 -5.44 7.77
N PHE A 534 -7.06 -5.16 8.71
CA PHE A 534 -6.80 -4.56 10.01
C PHE A 534 -7.89 -4.95 11.02
N THR A 535 -7.54 -4.82 12.30
CA THR A 535 -8.44 -5.02 13.42
C THR A 535 -9.23 -3.74 13.71
N VAL A 536 -10.53 -3.86 13.94
CA VAL A 536 -11.37 -2.77 14.46
C VAL A 536 -11.60 -2.99 15.96
N ALA A 537 -11.17 -2.02 16.76
CA ALA A 537 -11.28 -2.06 18.23
C ALA A 537 -12.68 -1.71 18.72
N GLN A 538 -13.00 -2.07 19.98
CA GLN A 538 -14.22 -1.60 20.66
C GLN A 538 -14.09 -0.13 21.08
N THR A 539 -12.88 0.31 21.41
CA THR A 539 -12.58 1.68 21.84
C THR A 539 -11.22 2.15 21.28
N GLU A 540 -11.05 3.46 21.12
CA GLU A 540 -9.78 4.04 20.65
C GLU A 540 -8.59 3.71 21.59
N LYS A 541 -8.86 3.48 22.88
CA LYS A 541 -7.85 3.14 23.90
C LYS A 541 -7.29 1.73 23.76
N ASP A 542 -7.89 0.88 22.94
CA ASP A 542 -7.44 -0.48 22.72
C ASP A 542 -6.27 -0.56 21.74
N TYR A 543 -6.07 0.48 20.96
CA TYR A 543 -4.91 0.61 20.07
C TYR A 543 -3.65 1.06 20.81
N PRO A 544 -2.47 0.92 20.20
CA PRO A 544 -1.24 1.48 20.76
C PRO A 544 -1.35 3.01 20.95
N PRO A 545 -0.55 3.61 21.85
CA PRO A 545 -0.50 5.07 21.98
C PRO A 545 -0.20 5.76 20.66
N PHE A 546 -0.93 6.86 20.39
CA PHE A 546 -0.77 7.69 19.21
C PHE A 546 -0.64 9.16 19.61
N PRO A 547 0.29 9.92 19.01
CA PRO A 547 0.50 11.33 19.37
C PRO A 547 -0.52 12.23 18.67
N TYR A 548 -1.68 12.42 19.29
CA TYR A 548 -2.70 13.37 18.80
C TYR A 548 -2.34 14.85 19.01
N THR A 549 -1.23 15.13 19.69
CA THR A 549 -0.71 16.49 19.93
C THR A 549 0.29 16.87 18.86
N ASP A 550 0.36 18.16 18.52
CA ASP A 550 1.27 18.70 17.50
C ASP A 550 2.62 19.18 18.12
N GLU A 551 3.06 18.56 19.21
CA GLU A 551 4.35 18.85 19.84
C GLU A 551 5.51 18.35 18.97
N LYS A 552 6.39 19.26 18.56
CA LYS A 552 7.55 18.94 17.73
C LYS A 552 8.58 18.08 18.49
N ASN A 553 9.31 17.28 17.73
CA ASN A 553 10.38 16.42 18.24
C ASN A 553 9.95 15.41 19.31
N GLN A 554 8.71 14.95 19.27
CA GLN A 554 8.25 13.86 20.13
C GLN A 554 9.00 12.58 19.82
N HIS A 555 9.23 11.78 20.86
CA HIS A 555 9.66 10.40 20.79
C HIS A 555 8.45 9.48 20.98
N VAL A 556 8.19 8.62 19.99
CA VAL A 556 7.07 7.69 19.99
C VAL A 556 7.62 6.28 19.95
N ALA A 557 7.40 5.51 21.00
CA ALA A 557 7.80 4.12 21.04
C ALA A 557 6.96 3.29 20.06
N TYR A 558 7.61 2.72 19.07
CA TYR A 558 7.03 1.73 18.18
C TYR A 558 7.32 0.35 18.75
N GLY A 559 6.45 -0.09 19.66
CA GLY A 559 6.58 -1.41 20.28
C GLY A 559 6.31 -2.54 19.27
N TYR A 560 6.70 -3.73 19.67
CA TYR A 560 6.57 -4.95 18.87
C TYR A 560 5.10 -5.25 18.52
N TYR A 561 4.18 -5.00 19.44
CA TYR A 561 2.79 -5.40 19.33
C TYR A 561 1.89 -4.26 18.84
N HIS A 562 1.12 -4.54 17.82
CA HIS A 562 0.03 -3.71 17.28
C HIS A 562 -0.98 -4.62 16.57
N GLY A 563 -2.12 -4.06 16.10
CA GLY A 563 -3.15 -4.82 15.39
C GLY A 563 -3.57 -6.08 16.17
N TYR A 564 -3.95 -7.14 15.46
CA TYR A 564 -4.43 -8.39 16.08
C TYR A 564 -3.42 -9.02 17.07
N ALA A 565 -2.11 -8.85 16.84
CA ALA A 565 -1.08 -9.40 17.75
C ALA A 565 -1.10 -8.71 19.13
N LEU A 566 -1.44 -7.42 19.21
CA LEU A 566 -1.67 -6.70 20.45
C LEU A 566 -2.93 -7.21 21.15
N PHE A 567 -4.01 -7.43 20.39
CA PHE A 567 -5.27 -7.93 20.94
C PHE A 567 -5.11 -9.33 21.50
N ASP A 568 -4.41 -10.23 20.82
CA ASP A 568 -4.09 -11.57 21.32
C ASP A 568 -3.28 -11.51 22.61
N ARG A 569 -2.23 -10.68 22.66
CA ARG A 569 -1.36 -10.51 23.82
C ARG A 569 -2.13 -10.01 25.06
N GLU A 570 -3.03 -9.06 24.88
CA GLU A 570 -3.75 -8.40 25.95
C GLU A 570 -5.11 -9.05 26.25
N GLY A 571 -5.48 -10.10 25.49
CA GLY A 571 -6.78 -10.76 25.64
C GLY A 571 -7.96 -9.84 25.31
N LYS A 572 -7.75 -8.84 24.45
CA LYS A 572 -8.78 -7.89 24.03
C LYS A 572 -9.68 -8.48 22.96
N LYS A 573 -10.96 -8.15 23.03
CA LYS A 573 -11.94 -8.52 22.01
C LYS A 573 -12.07 -7.38 20.99
N ALA A 574 -11.81 -7.67 19.72
CA ALA A 574 -12.07 -6.75 18.62
C ALA A 574 -13.58 -6.58 18.38
N GLU A 575 -13.99 -5.44 17.84
CA GLU A 575 -15.30 -5.25 17.24
C GLU A 575 -15.39 -6.08 15.96
N TYR A 576 -14.40 -5.90 15.07
CA TYR A 576 -14.15 -6.78 13.92
C TYR A 576 -12.67 -7.22 13.92
N PRO A 577 -12.38 -8.52 14.02
CA PRO A 577 -10.99 -9.00 14.01
C PRO A 577 -10.36 -8.87 12.62
N PHE A 578 -9.02 -8.86 12.56
CA PHE A 578 -8.28 -8.97 11.30
C PHE A 578 -8.76 -10.18 10.48
N GLY A 579 -9.03 -9.97 9.21
CA GLY A 579 -9.58 -10.99 8.31
C GLY A 579 -11.09 -11.14 8.37
N PHE A 580 -11.81 -10.31 9.13
CA PHE A 580 -13.27 -10.35 9.17
C PHE A 580 -13.90 -9.87 7.86
N GLY A 581 -14.95 -10.54 7.45
CA GLY A 581 -15.78 -10.19 6.30
C GLY A 581 -16.82 -11.27 6.05
N LEU A 582 -18.07 -10.85 5.80
CA LEU A 582 -19.22 -11.71 5.54
C LEU A 582 -19.38 -11.95 4.03
N SER A 583 -20.22 -12.95 3.71
CA SER A 583 -20.63 -13.32 2.35
C SER A 583 -22.13 -13.50 2.31
N TYR A 584 -22.73 -13.50 1.13
CA TYR A 584 -24.15 -13.87 0.93
C TYR A 584 -24.35 -15.40 1.02
N THR A 585 -23.27 -16.17 1.13
CA THR A 585 -23.30 -17.61 1.38
C THR A 585 -22.54 -17.96 2.65
N ALA A 586 -22.59 -19.22 3.07
CA ALA A 586 -21.89 -19.69 4.24
C ALA A 586 -20.86 -20.77 3.84
N PHE A 587 -19.74 -20.82 4.57
CA PHE A 587 -18.69 -21.81 4.34
C PHE A 587 -18.43 -22.61 5.62
N ALA A 588 -18.20 -23.91 5.47
CA ALA A 588 -17.76 -24.80 6.54
C ALA A 588 -16.30 -25.22 6.28
N TYR A 589 -15.51 -25.19 7.34
CA TYR A 589 -14.13 -25.67 7.37
C TYR A 589 -14.09 -27.06 7.99
N GLY A 590 -13.33 -27.98 7.40
CA GLY A 590 -13.15 -29.35 7.89
C GLY A 590 -11.81 -29.93 7.47
N ASP A 591 -11.43 -31.08 8.06
CA ASP A 591 -10.25 -31.89 7.70
C ASP A 591 -8.99 -31.05 7.39
N ALA A 592 -8.54 -30.25 8.35
CA ALA A 592 -7.31 -29.48 8.23
C ALA A 592 -6.07 -30.35 8.52
N SER A 593 -5.00 -30.15 7.77
CA SER A 593 -3.73 -30.87 7.94
C SER A 593 -2.53 -29.98 7.57
N ALA A 594 -1.38 -30.27 8.15
CA ALA A 594 -0.13 -29.59 7.84
C ALA A 594 0.99 -30.62 7.61
N LYS A 595 1.70 -30.51 6.48
CA LYS A 595 2.81 -31.39 6.11
C LYS A 595 4.09 -30.62 5.93
N ASP A 596 5.12 -31.01 6.65
CA ASP A 596 6.48 -30.52 6.45
C ASP A 596 7.08 -31.14 5.18
N ARG A 597 7.56 -30.30 4.26
CA ARG A 597 8.19 -30.70 3.00
C ARG A 597 9.66 -30.27 2.92
N GLY A 598 10.31 -30.12 4.08
CA GLY A 598 11.70 -29.71 4.20
C GLY A 598 11.87 -28.20 4.20
N GLY A 599 11.85 -27.52 3.04
CA GLY A 599 11.96 -26.07 2.94
C GLY A 599 10.65 -25.29 3.14
N GLU A 600 9.52 -26.00 3.12
CA GLU A 600 8.17 -25.42 3.18
C GLU A 600 7.20 -26.28 4.00
N ILE A 601 6.11 -25.67 4.46
CA ILE A 601 5.01 -26.35 5.12
C ILE A 601 3.75 -26.18 4.25
N ALA A 602 3.16 -27.28 3.81
CA ALA A 602 1.88 -27.28 3.09
C ALA A 602 0.73 -27.43 4.09
N VAL A 603 -0.13 -26.43 4.19
CA VAL A 603 -1.33 -26.42 5.03
C VAL A 603 -2.55 -26.56 4.15
N SER A 604 -3.34 -27.59 4.38
CA SER A 604 -4.53 -27.90 3.59
C SER A 604 -5.76 -27.96 4.48
N CYS A 605 -6.88 -27.41 4.00
CA CYS A 605 -8.17 -27.49 4.68
C CYS A 605 -9.28 -27.69 3.65
N LYS A 606 -10.26 -28.56 3.95
CA LYS A 606 -11.47 -28.69 3.16
C LYS A 606 -12.39 -27.51 3.44
N ILE A 607 -12.85 -26.85 2.39
CA ILE A 607 -13.82 -25.76 2.51
C ILE A 607 -15.04 -26.11 1.66
N LYS A 608 -16.20 -26.07 2.28
CA LYS A 608 -17.47 -26.37 1.65
C LYS A 608 -18.39 -25.15 1.67
N ASN A 609 -18.96 -24.81 0.54
CA ASN A 609 -20.06 -23.86 0.48
C ASN A 609 -21.37 -24.53 0.97
N THR A 610 -21.87 -24.09 2.11
CA THR A 610 -23.09 -24.64 2.74
C THR A 610 -24.34 -23.80 2.51
N GLY A 611 -24.22 -22.66 1.80
CA GLY A 611 -25.33 -21.80 1.46
C GLY A 611 -25.84 -22.01 0.03
N GLU A 612 -26.67 -21.07 -0.43
CA GLU A 612 -27.48 -21.22 -1.65
C GLU A 612 -26.91 -20.50 -2.88
N CYS A 613 -25.89 -19.65 -2.73
CA CYS A 613 -25.26 -18.94 -3.85
C CYS A 613 -23.77 -19.22 -3.93
N ALA A 614 -23.21 -19.07 -5.13
CA ALA A 614 -21.77 -19.18 -5.33
C ALA A 614 -21.01 -18.06 -4.58
N GLY A 615 -19.83 -18.37 -4.08
CA GLY A 615 -18.99 -17.41 -3.37
C GLY A 615 -17.51 -17.77 -3.36
N GLU A 616 -16.70 -16.81 -2.99
CA GLU A 616 -15.26 -17.02 -2.75
C GLU A 616 -14.98 -16.91 -1.25
N GLU A 617 -14.20 -17.85 -0.72
CA GLU A 617 -13.73 -17.85 0.65
C GLU A 617 -12.21 -17.70 0.71
N THR A 618 -11.73 -17.00 1.74
CA THR A 618 -10.31 -16.84 2.02
C THR A 618 -9.94 -17.60 3.29
N MET A 619 -9.06 -18.57 3.14
CA MET A 619 -8.43 -19.28 4.26
C MET A 619 -7.20 -18.51 4.71
N LEU A 620 -7.12 -18.16 5.97
CA LEU A 620 -5.95 -17.56 6.61
C LEU A 620 -5.19 -18.61 7.41
N VAL A 621 -3.87 -18.58 7.31
CA VAL A 621 -2.97 -19.46 8.08
C VAL A 621 -2.00 -18.59 8.87
N PHE A 622 -2.09 -18.71 10.19
CA PHE A 622 -1.19 -18.06 11.11
C PHE A 622 -0.19 -19.09 11.67
N ALA A 623 0.98 -18.63 12.03
CA ALA A 623 1.98 -19.44 12.73
C ALA A 623 2.44 -18.75 14.01
N GLY A 624 2.59 -19.52 15.06
CA GLY A 624 3.17 -19.13 16.34
C GLY A 624 4.28 -20.07 16.77
N SER A 625 5.05 -19.64 17.75
CA SER A 625 6.12 -20.41 18.36
C SER A 625 6.09 -20.26 19.89
N ASN A 626 6.75 -21.18 20.60
CA ASN A 626 6.89 -21.10 22.05
C ASN A 626 8.08 -20.21 22.49
N LEU A 627 8.65 -19.41 21.59
CA LEU A 627 9.74 -18.51 21.93
C LEU A 627 9.26 -17.40 22.86
N PRO A 628 9.95 -17.17 23.99
CA PRO A 628 9.57 -16.12 24.93
C PRO A 628 9.54 -14.74 24.30
N GLY A 629 8.51 -13.93 24.61
CA GLY A 629 8.39 -12.56 24.13
C GLY A 629 7.90 -12.42 22.68
N LYS A 630 7.68 -13.53 21.96
CA LYS A 630 7.16 -13.49 20.58
C LYS A 630 5.63 -13.55 20.56
N PRO A 631 4.99 -13.05 19.49
CA PRO A 631 3.54 -13.10 19.35
C PRO A 631 2.99 -14.53 19.41
N HIS A 632 1.78 -14.66 19.96
CA HIS A 632 1.05 -15.90 19.98
C HIS A 632 0.92 -16.52 18.58
N LYS A 633 0.57 -15.69 17.61
CA LYS A 633 0.53 -16.05 16.18
C LYS A 633 0.73 -14.83 15.29
N LEU A 634 1.27 -15.05 14.08
CA LEU A 634 1.38 -14.07 13.01
C LEU A 634 0.91 -14.68 11.70
N LEU A 635 0.27 -13.91 10.82
CA LEU A 635 -0.12 -14.38 9.49
C LEU A 635 1.13 -14.84 8.72
N LYS A 636 1.05 -16.02 8.12
CA LYS A 636 2.13 -16.63 7.31
C LYS A 636 1.63 -17.21 6.00
N GLY A 637 0.32 -17.14 5.76
CA GLY A 637 -0.24 -17.57 4.50
C GLY A 637 -1.72 -17.28 4.35
N PHE A 638 -2.16 -17.14 3.14
CA PHE A 638 -3.57 -17.03 2.78
C PHE A 638 -3.83 -17.69 1.42
N GLY A 639 -5.05 -18.19 1.24
CA GLY A 639 -5.47 -18.82 -0.01
C GLY A 639 -6.95 -18.59 -0.27
N ARG A 640 -7.31 -18.45 -1.54
CA ARG A 640 -8.70 -18.22 -1.97
C ARG A 640 -9.25 -19.43 -2.70
N VAL A 641 -10.53 -19.70 -2.51
CA VAL A 641 -11.24 -20.75 -3.22
C VAL A 641 -12.65 -20.29 -3.62
N ALA A 642 -12.98 -20.46 -4.90
CA ALA A 642 -14.32 -20.20 -5.43
C ALA A 642 -15.14 -21.51 -5.39
N LEU A 643 -16.37 -21.43 -4.84
CA LEU A 643 -17.22 -22.59 -4.60
C LEU A 643 -18.66 -22.30 -5.04
N ALA A 644 -19.21 -23.21 -5.86
CA ALA A 644 -20.63 -23.25 -6.14
C ALA A 644 -21.44 -23.69 -4.89
N PRO A 645 -22.76 -23.51 -4.82
CA PRO A 645 -23.57 -24.04 -3.75
C PRO A 645 -23.39 -25.54 -3.57
N GLY A 646 -23.11 -26.00 -2.34
CA GLY A 646 -22.87 -27.39 -1.98
C GLY A 646 -21.49 -27.92 -2.40
N GLU A 647 -20.71 -27.19 -3.18
CA GLU A 647 -19.36 -27.61 -3.61
C GLU A 647 -18.37 -27.62 -2.45
N GLU A 648 -17.47 -28.59 -2.44
CA GLU A 648 -16.36 -28.72 -1.50
C GLU A 648 -15.04 -28.80 -2.26
N LYS A 649 -14.03 -28.05 -1.84
CA LYS A 649 -12.67 -28.09 -2.38
C LYS A 649 -11.64 -28.09 -1.25
N VAL A 650 -10.46 -28.64 -1.53
CA VAL A 650 -9.30 -28.49 -0.67
C VAL A 650 -8.59 -27.19 -1.04
N CYS A 651 -8.50 -26.27 -0.09
CA CYS A 651 -7.64 -25.11 -0.18
C CYS A 651 -6.27 -25.45 0.41
N THR A 652 -5.20 -25.21 -0.32
CA THR A 652 -3.82 -25.45 0.16
C THR A 652 -3.02 -24.17 0.11
N VAL A 653 -2.38 -23.85 1.23
CA VAL A 653 -1.46 -22.73 1.39
C VAL A 653 -0.07 -23.29 1.69
N THR A 654 0.93 -22.82 0.96
CA THR A 654 2.32 -23.18 1.19
C THR A 654 3.03 -22.05 1.92
N ILE A 655 3.64 -22.36 3.05
CA ILE A 655 4.43 -21.44 3.86
C ILE A 655 5.90 -21.79 3.67
N ALA A 656 6.69 -20.88 3.13
CA ALA A 656 8.14 -21.04 3.12
C ALA A 656 8.66 -20.96 4.58
N LYS A 657 9.51 -21.91 4.99
CA LYS A 657 10.09 -21.87 6.37
C LYS A 657 10.88 -20.60 6.63
N GLU A 658 11.43 -20.02 5.60
CA GLU A 658 12.08 -18.70 5.62
C GLU A 658 11.16 -17.61 6.17
N ASP A 659 9.85 -17.64 5.85
CA ASP A 659 8.85 -16.68 6.33
C ASP A 659 8.53 -16.85 7.84
N LEU A 660 8.96 -17.95 8.46
CA LEU A 660 8.78 -18.24 9.89
C LEU A 660 9.92 -17.67 10.76
N ARG A 661 10.96 -17.12 10.15
CA ARG A 661 12.10 -16.55 10.90
C ARG A 661 11.66 -15.49 11.88
N LEU A 662 12.29 -15.51 13.04
CA LEU A 662 12.18 -14.50 14.08
C LEU A 662 13.59 -14.13 14.55
N TYR A 663 13.78 -12.88 14.92
CA TYR A 663 15.06 -12.41 15.42
C TYR A 663 15.33 -12.93 16.83
N ASP A 664 16.51 -13.46 17.03
CA ASP A 664 17.00 -13.90 18.34
C ASP A 664 18.08 -12.94 18.87
N ARG A 665 17.79 -12.35 20.04
CA ARG A 665 18.67 -11.36 20.68
C ARG A 665 20.00 -11.96 21.14
N GLU A 666 20.00 -13.25 21.50
CA GLU A 666 21.20 -13.89 22.07
C GLU A 666 22.25 -14.17 20.98
N SER A 667 21.81 -14.64 19.84
CA SER A 667 22.67 -14.94 18.68
C SER A 667 22.84 -13.77 17.70
N ASP A 668 22.12 -12.64 17.89
CA ASP A 668 22.05 -11.51 16.95
C ASP A 668 21.75 -11.98 15.51
N SER A 669 20.78 -12.88 15.36
CA SER A 669 20.48 -13.50 14.06
C SER A 669 18.99 -13.85 13.91
N MET A 670 18.59 -14.06 12.65
CA MET A 670 17.23 -14.57 12.33
C MET A 670 17.23 -16.10 12.44
N LEU A 671 16.35 -16.66 13.28
CA LEU A 671 16.21 -18.10 13.49
C LEU A 671 14.83 -18.59 13.09
N ILE A 672 14.77 -19.79 12.50
CA ILE A 672 13.51 -20.50 12.29
C ILE A 672 13.18 -21.27 13.57
N PRO A 673 12.01 -21.02 14.22
CA PRO A 673 11.63 -21.75 15.42
C PRO A 673 11.52 -23.27 15.14
N ALA A 674 12.05 -24.09 16.05
CA ALA A 674 11.97 -25.54 15.94
C ALA A 674 10.55 -26.07 16.22
N ASP A 675 9.78 -25.38 17.07
CA ASP A 675 8.41 -25.72 17.41
C ASP A 675 7.44 -24.67 16.85
N VAL A 676 6.75 -25.04 15.77
CA VAL A 676 5.77 -24.19 15.07
C VAL A 676 4.38 -24.74 15.32
N THR A 677 3.47 -23.85 15.74
CA THR A 677 2.04 -24.12 15.84
C THR A 677 1.33 -23.33 14.76
N LEU A 678 0.45 -23.97 14.01
CA LEU A 678 -0.33 -23.37 12.95
C LEU A 678 -1.78 -23.21 13.36
N TYR A 679 -2.38 -22.08 12.97
CA TYR A 679 -3.76 -21.74 13.25
C TYR A 679 -4.45 -21.44 11.92
N VAL A 680 -5.57 -22.11 11.66
CA VAL A 680 -6.27 -22.02 10.36
C VAL A 680 -7.69 -21.53 10.56
N GLY A 681 -8.10 -20.50 9.84
CA GLY A 681 -9.45 -19.96 9.96
C GLY A 681 -9.79 -18.86 8.96
N ARG A 682 -10.96 -18.25 9.14
CA ARG A 682 -11.50 -17.18 8.31
C ARG A 682 -10.95 -15.80 8.68
N ASN A 683 -10.56 -15.64 9.93
CA ASN A 683 -10.04 -14.41 10.52
C ASN A 683 -9.17 -14.76 11.74
N ALA A 684 -8.52 -13.76 12.33
CA ALA A 684 -7.60 -13.98 13.44
C ALA A 684 -8.25 -14.60 14.69
N ALA A 685 -9.53 -14.30 14.98
CA ALA A 685 -10.25 -14.88 16.12
C ALA A 685 -10.75 -16.31 15.81
N ASP A 686 -11.24 -16.57 14.59
CA ASP A 686 -11.73 -17.89 14.19
C ASP A 686 -10.59 -18.92 14.08
N ALA A 687 -9.38 -18.49 13.72
CA ALA A 687 -8.21 -19.37 13.56
C ALA A 687 -7.82 -20.12 14.84
N GLU A 688 -8.17 -19.64 16.01
CA GLU A 688 -7.96 -20.32 17.30
C GLU A 688 -8.72 -21.66 17.40
N ASN A 689 -9.75 -21.87 16.59
CA ASN A 689 -10.56 -23.09 16.60
C ASN A 689 -9.91 -24.28 15.85
N THR A 690 -8.91 -24.03 15.02
CA THR A 690 -8.22 -25.08 14.25
C THR A 690 -6.70 -24.97 14.42
N VAL A 691 -6.14 -25.79 15.30
CA VAL A 691 -4.72 -25.78 15.67
C VAL A 691 -4.04 -27.02 15.15
N LEU A 692 -2.90 -26.86 14.46
CA LEU A 692 -2.14 -27.94 13.82
C LEU A 692 -0.67 -27.89 14.22
N LYS A 693 -0.04 -29.07 14.22
CA LYS A 693 1.43 -29.22 14.21
C LYS A 693 1.83 -29.80 12.85
N PRO A 694 2.90 -29.30 12.22
CA PRO A 694 3.42 -29.92 11.00
C PRO A 694 3.89 -31.35 11.26
N GLU A 695 3.50 -32.30 10.38
CA GLU A 695 3.91 -33.71 10.39
C GLU A 695 5.01 -34.00 9.37
#